data_de883ba500c685f530a0cca1486dfbee
#
_entry.id   de883ba500c685f530a0cca1486dfbee
#
_cell.length_a   1.000
_cell.length_b   1.000
_cell.length_c   1.000
_cell.angle_alpha   90.00
_cell.angle_beta   90.00
_cell.angle_gamma   90.00
#
_symmetry.space_group_name_H-M   'P 1'
#
loop_
_entity.id
_entity.type
_entity.pdbx_description
1 polymer ?
#
loop_
_entity_poly.entity_id
_entity_poly.type
_entity_poly.pdbx_seq_one_letter_code
_entity_poly.pdbx_strand_id
1 'polypeptide(L)'
;MCTLHAERLALGESKLMCGILGYFGQFNRAALAVGLHRISHRGPDDSGTMFDDAASVGLGHRRLSILDLSPLGHQPMTSPDGKVSLIFNGEIYNFLELRADLEAKGHRFRGHSDTEVLLHLYLERGEAMLPMLNGIFAFGIWDQRTQKMFVARDAMGVKPLYYAASSRGFAFASEIKGLLPLIPEARELDVVALHRYLSFLWCPGEGTPLKAVRKVLPGEALILRTGKIERKWIWYQTPIFRGVQADLDEASAIQGTVSHLRSAVKRQLIADVPVGAFLSGGLDSSAVVAFAREQNPNLRCFTIEAKGGHDVGETDDLPYARRVAKHLDVALDIVEIDSSNMAGDLERMIVQLDEPLADPAPLNVLYISHLARESGMKVLLSGAGGDDLFTGYRRHVAVNYESLWSWIPSSLRRALESATTGMDMRNASKRRLAKLMRGAGLDGDVRLANYFVWARESDLFQLYSPDVRAEIGSAHALDPMIDFLRPLPRSVGKLDRMLALEQEFFLADHNLPYTDKMSMAVGLEARVPFLDLELVEFAARIPMSMKQRGREGKWILKKAMEPFLPNDVIYRPKSGFTAPLRRWMRHDLKPLLGDFLSAQSINRRGLFDASAIQRLIKANDSGRVDASYTLLSLLGIEIWCRNYLDGISCSVLHGEKK
;
A
#
# COMPACT_ATOMS: atom_id res chain seq x y z
N MET A 1 29.49 -12.46 -0.99
CA MET A 1 28.99 -11.49 -1.95
C MET A 1 28.56 -12.25 -3.18
N CYS A 2 27.26 -12.47 -3.34
CA CYS A 2 26.70 -13.07 -4.55
C CYS A 2 26.11 -11.92 -5.37
N THR A 3 26.75 -11.56 -6.49
CA THR A 3 26.24 -10.60 -7.48
C THR A 3 25.54 -11.41 -8.55
N LEU A 4 24.21 -11.36 -8.60
CA LEU A 4 23.44 -11.91 -9.71
C LEU A 4 23.23 -10.82 -10.77
N HIS A 5 23.73 -11.08 -11.99
CA HIS A 5 23.36 -10.31 -13.18
C HIS A 5 21.98 -10.78 -13.61
N ALA A 6 20.97 -9.93 -13.46
CA ALA A 6 19.63 -10.23 -13.90
C ALA A 6 19.52 -10.12 -15.44
N GLU A 7 19.71 -11.24 -16.13
CA GLU A 7 19.03 -11.44 -17.41
C GLU A 7 17.51 -11.40 -17.17
N ARG A 8 16.73 -10.89 -18.17
CA ARG A 8 15.27 -10.70 -18.08
C ARG A 8 14.59 -11.75 -17.20
N LEU A 9 13.95 -11.31 -16.12
CA LEU A 9 13.23 -12.16 -15.17
C LEU A 9 12.18 -13.01 -15.87
N ALA A 10 12.54 -14.24 -16.24
CA ALA A 10 11.54 -15.26 -16.49
C ALA A 10 10.99 -15.65 -15.12
N LEU A 11 9.78 -15.16 -14.78
CA LEU A 11 9.04 -15.76 -13.69
C LEU A 11 8.62 -17.15 -14.16
N GLY A 12 9.45 -18.14 -13.83
CA GLY A 12 9.04 -19.53 -13.82
C GLY A 12 7.80 -19.69 -12.95
N GLU A 13 7.09 -20.81 -13.04
CA GLU A 13 5.90 -21.12 -12.24
C GLU A 13 6.15 -20.75 -10.79
N SER A 14 5.66 -19.57 -10.40
CA SER A 14 5.90 -19.01 -9.08
C SER A 14 4.92 -19.63 -8.09
N LYS A 15 5.44 -20.29 -7.09
CA LYS A 15 4.70 -20.93 -5.99
C LYS A 15 4.72 -19.98 -4.79
N LEU A 16 3.57 -19.40 -4.30
CA LEU A 16 3.64 -18.21 -3.43
C LEU A 16 2.40 -17.97 -2.53
N MET A 17 2.26 -16.94 -1.76
CA MET A 17 1.57 -16.50 -0.51
C MET A 17 0.01 -16.51 -0.43
N CYS A 18 -0.54 -16.20 0.86
CA CYS A 18 -1.97 -16.26 1.16
C CYS A 18 -2.83 -15.29 0.35
N GLY A 19 -3.94 -15.79 -0.15
CA GLY A 19 -5.01 -15.03 -0.79
C GLY A 19 -6.36 -15.61 -0.41
N ILE A 20 -7.33 -14.73 -0.13
CA ILE A 20 -8.69 -15.12 0.22
C ILE A 20 -9.67 -14.68 -0.87
N LEU A 21 -10.71 -15.48 -1.05
CA LEU A 21 -11.81 -15.22 -1.94
C LEU A 21 -13.07 -15.87 -1.36
N GLY A 22 -14.18 -15.13 -1.29
CA GLY A 22 -15.42 -15.67 -0.79
C GLY A 22 -16.64 -15.00 -1.39
N TYR A 23 -17.78 -15.67 -1.26
CA TYR A 23 -19.06 -15.12 -1.66
C TYR A 23 -20.19 -15.59 -0.73
N PHE A 24 -21.25 -14.80 -0.68
CA PHE A 24 -22.53 -15.13 -0.06
C PHE A 24 -23.65 -14.67 -0.99
N GLY A 25 -24.32 -15.62 -1.64
CA GLY A 25 -25.38 -15.39 -2.62
C GLY A 25 -25.27 -16.28 -3.86
N GLN A 26 -25.95 -15.90 -4.93
CA GLN A 26 -26.09 -16.68 -6.16
C GLN A 26 -24.85 -16.53 -7.07
N PHE A 27 -23.76 -17.21 -6.71
CA PHE A 27 -22.53 -17.25 -7.49
C PHE A 27 -22.16 -18.67 -7.92
N ASN A 28 -21.35 -18.76 -8.96
CA ASN A 28 -20.92 -20.05 -9.52
C ASN A 28 -19.66 -20.54 -8.79
N ARG A 29 -19.66 -21.81 -8.31
CA ARG A 29 -18.48 -22.47 -7.73
C ARG A 29 -17.27 -22.49 -8.67
N ALA A 30 -17.50 -22.72 -9.97
CA ALA A 30 -16.41 -22.70 -10.96
C ALA A 30 -15.77 -21.31 -11.06
N ALA A 31 -16.55 -20.24 -10.90
CA ALA A 31 -16.01 -18.88 -10.87
C ALA A 31 -15.11 -18.63 -9.66
N LEU A 32 -15.43 -19.22 -8.48
CA LEU A 32 -14.55 -19.18 -7.31
C LEU A 32 -13.20 -19.86 -7.63
N ALA A 33 -13.22 -21.03 -8.26
CA ALA A 33 -12.00 -21.75 -8.61
C ALA A 33 -11.13 -20.95 -9.61
N VAL A 34 -11.74 -20.33 -10.63
CA VAL A 34 -11.05 -19.45 -11.57
C VAL A 34 -10.47 -18.23 -10.84
N GLY A 35 -11.23 -17.62 -9.93
CA GLY A 35 -10.76 -16.50 -9.11
C GLY A 35 -9.56 -16.86 -8.24
N LEU A 36 -9.61 -18.02 -7.57
CA LEU A 36 -8.48 -18.55 -6.79
C LEU A 36 -7.24 -18.84 -7.67
N HIS A 37 -7.46 -19.33 -8.90
CA HIS A 37 -6.34 -19.52 -9.84
C HIS A 37 -5.68 -18.19 -10.21
N ARG A 38 -6.45 -17.13 -10.43
CA ARG A 38 -5.92 -15.79 -10.75
C ARG A 38 -5.10 -15.15 -9.62
N ILE A 39 -5.32 -15.56 -8.38
CA ILE A 39 -4.54 -15.12 -7.21
C ILE A 39 -3.59 -16.21 -6.70
N SER A 40 -3.29 -17.21 -7.53
CA SER A 40 -2.42 -18.34 -7.16
C SER A 40 -0.98 -17.90 -6.82
N HIS A 41 -0.51 -16.79 -7.42
CA HIS A 41 0.76 -16.14 -7.06
C HIS A 41 0.81 -15.74 -5.58
N ARG A 42 -0.30 -15.57 -4.89
CA ARG A 42 -0.36 -15.27 -3.45
C ARG A 42 -0.20 -16.51 -2.55
N GLY A 43 -0.53 -17.71 -2.97
CA GLY A 43 -0.50 -18.88 -2.08
C GLY A 43 -0.31 -20.20 -2.83
N PRO A 44 0.92 -20.73 -2.84
CA PRO A 44 1.24 -21.93 -3.58
C PRO A 44 1.40 -23.18 -2.76
N ASP A 45 1.70 -22.98 -1.44
CA ASP A 45 2.07 -24.10 -0.59
C ASP A 45 0.86 -25.00 -0.34
N ASP A 46 -0.36 -24.39 -0.34
CA ASP A 46 -1.61 -25.11 -0.16
C ASP A 46 -2.80 -24.33 -0.71
N SER A 47 -3.94 -25.00 -0.96
CA SER A 47 -5.19 -24.37 -1.36
C SER A 47 -6.39 -25.17 -0.91
N GLY A 48 -7.44 -24.48 -0.47
CA GLY A 48 -8.67 -25.13 -0.06
C GLY A 48 -9.92 -24.32 -0.41
N THR A 49 -11.04 -25.04 -0.43
CA THR A 49 -12.38 -24.46 -0.65
C THR A 49 -13.38 -25.09 0.30
N MET A 50 -14.37 -24.30 0.72
CA MET A 50 -15.53 -24.77 1.49
C MET A 50 -16.80 -24.20 0.85
N PHE A 51 -17.84 -25.03 0.79
CA PHE A 51 -19.15 -24.62 0.27
C PHE A 51 -20.26 -25.00 1.25
N ASP A 52 -21.19 -24.08 1.46
CA ASP A 52 -22.47 -24.30 2.11
C ASP A 52 -23.56 -24.01 1.07
N ASP A 53 -24.05 -25.07 0.42
CA ASP A 53 -25.04 -24.94 -0.67
C ASP A 53 -26.39 -24.44 -0.15
N ALA A 54 -26.78 -24.84 1.06
CA ALA A 54 -28.06 -24.44 1.64
C ALA A 54 -28.11 -22.92 1.89
N ALA A 55 -26.95 -22.34 2.26
CA ALA A 55 -26.82 -20.91 2.48
C ALA A 55 -26.31 -20.15 1.24
N SER A 56 -25.92 -20.84 0.17
CA SER A 56 -25.26 -20.24 -1.00
C SER A 56 -23.97 -19.48 -0.64
N VAL A 57 -23.08 -20.12 0.14
CA VAL A 57 -21.79 -19.58 0.58
C VAL A 57 -20.65 -20.39 -0.05
N GLY A 58 -19.63 -19.69 -0.49
CA GLY A 58 -18.36 -20.29 -0.89
C GLY A 58 -17.19 -19.50 -0.31
N LEU A 59 -16.24 -20.22 0.29
CA LEU A 59 -14.98 -19.69 0.78
C LEU A 59 -13.82 -20.41 0.09
N GLY A 60 -12.78 -19.67 -0.26
CA GLY A 60 -11.60 -20.20 -0.89
C GLY A 60 -10.33 -19.53 -0.38
N HIS A 61 -9.27 -20.30 -0.30
CA HIS A 61 -7.99 -19.87 0.23
C HIS A 61 -6.83 -20.37 -0.63
N ARG A 62 -5.82 -19.53 -0.76
CA ARG A 62 -4.46 -19.87 -1.21
C ARG A 62 -3.52 -19.63 -0.05
N ARG A 63 -2.63 -20.56 0.27
CA ARG A 63 -1.78 -20.49 1.45
C ARG A 63 -0.31 -20.33 1.12
N LEU A 64 0.35 -19.36 1.79
CA LEU A 64 1.76 -19.44 2.09
C LEU A 64 1.92 -19.90 3.54
N SER A 65 2.69 -20.94 3.74
CA SER A 65 2.97 -21.45 5.08
C SER A 65 4.13 -20.66 5.70
N ILE A 66 3.81 -19.81 6.67
CA ILE A 66 4.76 -19.03 7.48
C ILE A 66 4.75 -19.53 8.92
N LEU A 67 3.56 -19.65 9.54
CA LEU A 67 3.33 -20.27 10.83
C LEU A 67 2.59 -21.58 10.65
N ASP A 68 2.98 -22.60 11.43
CA ASP A 68 2.46 -23.96 11.36
C ASP A 68 2.57 -24.58 9.96
N LEU A 69 3.77 -25.02 9.59
CA LEU A 69 4.04 -25.61 8.27
C LEU A 69 3.34 -26.97 8.04
N SER A 70 2.64 -27.49 9.06
CA SER A 70 1.92 -28.75 8.99
C SER A 70 0.55 -28.60 8.28
N PRO A 71 -0.12 -29.72 7.93
CA PRO A 71 -1.48 -29.69 7.42
C PRO A 71 -2.53 -29.09 8.37
N LEU A 72 -2.21 -28.91 9.67
CA LEU A 72 -3.12 -28.28 10.64
C LEU A 72 -3.35 -26.79 10.37
N GLY A 73 -2.44 -26.15 9.65
CA GLY A 73 -2.63 -24.77 9.17
C GLY A 73 -3.45 -24.64 7.89
N HIS A 74 -4.04 -25.73 7.36
CA HIS A 74 -4.90 -25.70 6.15
C HIS A 74 -6.11 -24.77 6.32
N GLN A 75 -6.49 -24.09 5.23
CA GLN A 75 -7.66 -23.20 5.20
C GLN A 75 -8.51 -23.47 3.94
N PRO A 76 -9.85 -23.33 4.01
CA PRO A 76 -10.64 -22.80 5.12
C PRO A 76 -10.53 -23.65 6.39
N MET A 77 -10.21 -23.00 7.54
CA MET A 77 -10.11 -23.66 8.83
C MET A 77 -11.50 -23.75 9.47
N THR A 78 -11.86 -24.93 9.98
CA THR A 78 -13.20 -25.20 10.49
C THR A 78 -13.15 -25.49 12.00
N SER A 79 -14.13 -24.93 12.73
CA SER A 79 -14.31 -25.16 14.16
C SER A 79 -14.51 -26.66 14.48
N PRO A 80 -14.24 -27.10 15.73
CA PRO A 80 -14.39 -28.51 16.10
C PRO A 80 -15.78 -29.09 15.86
N ASP A 81 -16.82 -28.27 15.93
CA ASP A 81 -18.23 -28.66 15.67
C ASP A 81 -18.62 -28.58 14.18
N GLY A 82 -17.68 -28.16 13.32
CA GLY A 82 -17.89 -28.04 11.87
C GLY A 82 -18.75 -26.88 11.41
N LYS A 83 -19.20 -25.99 12.32
CA LYS A 83 -20.22 -24.97 12.02
C LYS A 83 -19.67 -23.57 11.75
N VAL A 84 -18.39 -23.33 12.01
CA VAL A 84 -17.73 -22.05 11.71
C VAL A 84 -16.54 -22.32 10.82
N SER A 85 -16.45 -21.61 9.71
CA SER A 85 -15.32 -21.72 8.77
C SER A 85 -14.67 -20.36 8.55
N LEU A 86 -13.35 -20.32 8.61
CA LEU A 86 -12.50 -19.13 8.50
C LEU A 86 -11.55 -19.23 7.32
N ILE A 87 -11.46 -18.16 6.55
CA ILE A 87 -10.33 -17.88 5.63
C ILE A 87 -9.62 -16.60 6.08
N PHE A 88 -8.30 -16.64 6.11
CA PHE A 88 -7.47 -15.60 6.69
C PHE A 88 -6.21 -15.37 5.86
N ASN A 89 -5.93 -14.11 5.57
CA ASN A 89 -4.70 -13.62 4.92
C ASN A 89 -4.04 -12.62 5.84
N GLY A 90 -2.98 -13.02 6.52
CA GLY A 90 -2.28 -12.12 7.44
C GLY A 90 -1.54 -12.85 8.55
N GLU A 91 -1.23 -12.09 9.61
CA GLU A 91 -0.56 -12.53 10.83
C GLU A 91 -1.13 -11.79 12.04
N ILE A 92 -1.43 -12.51 13.12
CA ILE A 92 -1.84 -11.94 14.40
C ILE A 92 -0.63 -11.99 15.35
N TYR A 93 0.06 -10.89 15.51
CA TYR A 93 1.35 -10.84 16.21
C TYR A 93 1.27 -11.10 17.72
N ASN A 94 0.12 -10.82 18.35
CA ASN A 94 -0.13 -11.11 19.77
C ASN A 94 -0.87 -12.46 19.98
N PHE A 95 -0.77 -13.39 19.03
CA PHE A 95 -1.49 -14.66 19.09
C PHE A 95 -1.05 -15.55 20.25
N LEU A 96 0.20 -15.46 20.71
CA LEU A 96 0.69 -16.26 21.85
C LEU A 96 -0.01 -15.88 23.16
N GLU A 97 -0.19 -14.56 23.39
CA GLU A 97 -0.90 -14.04 24.55
C GLU A 97 -2.40 -14.40 24.49
N LEU A 98 -3.02 -14.23 23.32
CA LEU A 98 -4.42 -14.60 23.10
C LEU A 98 -4.65 -16.10 23.26
N ARG A 99 -3.71 -16.93 22.80
CA ARG A 99 -3.75 -18.38 22.97
C ARG A 99 -3.71 -18.76 24.44
N ALA A 100 -2.80 -18.18 25.22
CA ALA A 100 -2.69 -18.46 26.65
C ALA A 100 -4.00 -18.12 27.38
N ASP A 101 -4.64 -17.01 27.06
CA ASP A 101 -5.94 -16.60 27.60
C ASP A 101 -7.07 -17.61 27.25
N LEU A 102 -7.08 -18.09 26.01
CA LEU A 102 -8.06 -19.06 25.54
C LEU A 102 -7.83 -20.44 26.17
N GLU A 103 -6.57 -20.91 26.30
CA GLU A 103 -6.22 -22.15 26.98
C GLU A 103 -6.65 -22.12 28.47
N ALA A 104 -6.46 -20.97 29.14
CA ALA A 104 -6.93 -20.78 30.51
C ALA A 104 -8.47 -20.89 30.65
N LYS A 105 -9.22 -20.64 29.58
CA LYS A 105 -10.68 -20.79 29.49
C LYS A 105 -11.11 -22.18 29.03
N GLY A 106 -10.18 -23.09 28.81
CA GLY A 106 -10.45 -24.48 28.44
C GLY A 106 -10.48 -24.76 26.94
N HIS A 107 -10.13 -23.79 26.08
CA HIS A 107 -9.97 -24.07 24.66
C HIS A 107 -8.78 -25.00 24.42
N ARG A 108 -8.94 -25.92 23.47
CA ARG A 108 -7.88 -26.87 23.07
C ARG A 108 -7.50 -26.65 21.63
N PHE A 109 -6.22 -26.47 21.39
CA PHE A 109 -5.64 -26.25 20.07
C PHE A 109 -5.06 -27.57 19.51
N ARG A 110 -5.13 -27.75 18.19
CA ARG A 110 -4.55 -28.89 17.46
C ARG A 110 -3.19 -28.56 16.88
N GLY A 111 -3.05 -27.32 16.39
CA GLY A 111 -1.83 -26.78 15.81
C GLY A 111 -1.26 -25.63 16.65
N HIS A 112 -0.38 -24.84 16.01
CA HIS A 112 0.23 -23.68 16.67
C HIS A 112 0.10 -22.40 15.83
N SER A 113 -0.79 -22.41 14.82
CA SER A 113 -1.03 -21.24 13.97
C SER A 113 -1.83 -20.15 14.70
N ASP A 114 -1.56 -18.92 14.33
CA ASP A 114 -2.36 -17.75 14.70
C ASP A 114 -3.79 -17.83 14.13
N THR A 115 -3.96 -18.46 12.97
CA THR A 115 -5.28 -18.73 12.33
C THR A 115 -6.19 -19.53 13.27
N GLU A 116 -5.67 -20.56 13.95
CA GLU A 116 -6.47 -21.33 14.90
C GLU A 116 -6.83 -20.50 16.13
N VAL A 117 -5.92 -19.63 16.58
CA VAL A 117 -6.19 -18.68 17.67
C VAL A 117 -7.30 -17.71 17.28
N LEU A 118 -7.27 -17.16 16.06
CA LEU A 118 -8.32 -16.28 15.56
C LEU A 118 -9.68 -16.97 15.51
N LEU A 119 -9.75 -18.23 15.06
CA LEU A 119 -10.97 -19.03 15.04
C LEU A 119 -11.53 -19.24 16.45
N HIS A 120 -10.69 -19.65 17.40
CA HIS A 120 -11.11 -19.86 18.80
C HIS A 120 -11.53 -18.54 19.47
N LEU A 121 -10.86 -17.43 19.16
CA LEU A 121 -11.22 -16.12 19.68
C LEU A 121 -12.58 -15.66 19.14
N TYR A 122 -12.89 -15.95 17.87
CA TYR A 122 -14.22 -15.71 17.30
C TYR A 122 -15.30 -16.56 18.00
N LEU A 123 -15.02 -17.83 18.26
CA LEU A 123 -15.95 -18.71 18.98
C LEU A 123 -16.29 -18.19 20.38
N GLU A 124 -15.32 -17.59 21.07
CA GLU A 124 -15.43 -17.04 22.42
C GLU A 124 -16.08 -15.65 22.46
N ARG A 125 -15.73 -14.76 21.51
CA ARG A 125 -16.04 -13.33 21.56
C ARG A 125 -16.89 -12.80 20.40
N GLY A 126 -17.06 -13.59 19.33
CA GLY A 126 -17.69 -13.10 18.10
C GLY A 126 -16.98 -11.86 17.56
N GLU A 127 -17.75 -10.86 17.14
CA GLU A 127 -17.26 -9.61 16.57
C GLU A 127 -16.44 -8.76 17.57
N ALA A 128 -16.68 -8.93 18.88
CA ALA A 128 -15.97 -8.20 19.94
C ALA A 128 -14.49 -8.59 20.06
N MET A 129 -14.03 -9.56 19.27
CA MET A 129 -12.62 -9.94 19.19
C MET A 129 -11.74 -8.87 18.53
N LEU A 130 -12.29 -8.05 17.61
CA LEU A 130 -11.49 -7.14 16.76
C LEU A 130 -10.53 -6.22 17.54
N PRO A 131 -10.95 -5.52 18.61
CA PRO A 131 -10.08 -4.66 19.39
C PRO A 131 -8.96 -5.39 20.14
N MET A 132 -9.03 -6.72 20.23
CA MET A 132 -8.01 -7.54 20.90
C MET A 132 -6.86 -7.91 19.96
N LEU A 133 -7.03 -7.72 18.64
CA LEU A 133 -6.07 -8.15 17.63
C LEU A 133 -4.99 -7.09 17.40
N ASN A 134 -3.73 -7.47 17.55
CA ASN A 134 -2.58 -6.71 17.04
C ASN A 134 -1.96 -7.51 15.89
N GLY A 135 -2.15 -7.06 14.65
CA GLY A 135 -1.70 -7.81 13.49
C GLY A 135 -2.02 -7.10 12.17
N ILE A 136 -1.62 -7.75 11.09
CA ILE A 136 -1.92 -7.37 9.71
C ILE A 136 -2.82 -8.45 9.11
N PHE A 137 -4.03 -8.11 8.69
CA PHE A 137 -4.98 -9.13 8.28
C PHE A 137 -6.12 -8.67 7.38
N ALA A 138 -6.60 -9.64 6.62
CA ALA A 138 -7.94 -9.65 6.02
C ALA A 138 -8.53 -11.04 6.22
N PHE A 139 -9.77 -11.15 6.65
CA PHE A 139 -10.43 -12.43 6.85
C PHE A 139 -11.90 -12.43 6.46
N GLY A 140 -12.42 -13.65 6.21
CA GLY A 140 -13.84 -13.94 6.10
C GLY A 140 -14.20 -15.14 6.97
N ILE A 141 -15.23 -15.01 7.81
CA ILE A 141 -15.76 -16.07 8.67
C ILE A 141 -17.20 -16.34 8.29
N TRP A 142 -17.51 -17.60 7.97
CA TRP A 142 -18.88 -18.09 7.83
C TRP A 142 -19.30 -18.81 9.09
N ASP A 143 -20.39 -18.35 9.73
CA ASP A 143 -20.96 -18.98 10.92
C ASP A 143 -22.37 -19.50 10.61
N GLN A 144 -22.46 -20.83 10.42
CA GLN A 144 -23.75 -21.52 10.16
C GLN A 144 -24.74 -21.39 11.31
N ARG A 145 -24.27 -21.26 12.56
CA ARG A 145 -25.13 -21.18 13.73
C ARG A 145 -25.99 -19.91 13.72
N THR A 146 -25.43 -18.83 13.22
CA THR A 146 -26.05 -17.51 13.17
C THR A 146 -26.45 -17.08 11.75
N GLN A 147 -26.09 -17.88 10.72
CA GLN A 147 -26.29 -17.58 9.29
C GLN A 147 -25.68 -16.22 8.91
N LYS A 148 -24.49 -15.93 9.44
CA LYS A 148 -23.76 -14.68 9.21
C LYS A 148 -22.41 -14.94 8.55
N MET A 149 -22.05 -14.04 7.63
CA MET A 149 -20.68 -13.91 7.19
C MET A 149 -20.09 -12.64 7.79
N PHE A 150 -18.92 -12.78 8.41
CA PHE A 150 -18.18 -11.70 9.03
C PHE A 150 -16.88 -11.47 8.25
N VAL A 151 -16.68 -10.25 7.73
CA VAL A 151 -15.53 -9.86 6.94
C VAL A 151 -14.86 -8.66 7.61
N ALA A 152 -13.54 -8.68 7.77
CA ALA A 152 -12.81 -7.55 8.37
C ALA A 152 -11.41 -7.39 7.77
N ARG A 153 -10.92 -6.15 7.85
CA ARG A 153 -9.57 -5.74 7.45
C ARG A 153 -8.84 -5.13 8.65
N ASP A 154 -7.52 -5.28 8.70
CA ASP A 154 -6.67 -4.78 9.78
C ASP A 154 -6.75 -3.27 9.96
N ALA A 155 -6.32 -2.83 11.14
CA ALA A 155 -6.43 -1.44 11.61
C ALA A 155 -5.79 -0.40 10.68
N MET A 156 -4.65 -0.74 10.06
CA MET A 156 -3.89 0.17 9.20
C MET A 156 -4.04 -0.15 7.70
N GLY A 157 -4.84 -1.17 7.34
CA GLY A 157 -5.09 -1.58 5.97
C GLY A 157 -3.88 -2.19 5.27
N VAL A 158 -3.02 -2.90 5.98
CA VAL A 158 -1.81 -3.53 5.42
C VAL A 158 -2.18 -4.62 4.42
N LYS A 159 -3.13 -5.50 4.78
CA LYS A 159 -3.60 -6.52 3.84
C LYS A 159 -4.74 -5.99 2.98
N PRO A 160 -4.68 -6.16 1.65
CA PRO A 160 -5.73 -5.69 0.75
C PRO A 160 -7.00 -6.54 0.87
N LEU A 161 -8.15 -5.88 0.75
CA LEU A 161 -9.45 -6.55 0.71
C LEU A 161 -10.45 -5.73 -0.11
N TYR A 162 -11.03 -6.36 -1.13
CA TYR A 162 -12.00 -5.78 -2.06
C TYR A 162 -13.32 -6.54 -1.96
N TYR A 163 -14.42 -5.85 -2.25
CA TYR A 163 -15.73 -6.48 -2.31
C TYR A 163 -16.59 -5.91 -3.45
N ALA A 164 -17.58 -6.70 -3.84
CA ALA A 164 -18.67 -6.30 -4.71
C ALA A 164 -20.01 -6.74 -4.09
N ALA A 165 -20.97 -5.82 -4.05
CA ALA A 165 -22.33 -6.07 -3.62
C ALA A 165 -23.29 -5.84 -4.79
N SER A 166 -24.17 -6.80 -5.05
CA SER A 166 -25.12 -6.77 -6.16
C SER A 166 -26.44 -7.44 -5.79
N SER A 167 -27.41 -7.48 -6.71
CA SER A 167 -28.65 -8.23 -6.52
C SER A 167 -28.43 -9.75 -6.38
N ARG A 168 -27.30 -10.29 -6.88
CA ARG A 168 -26.93 -11.70 -6.69
C ARG A 168 -26.37 -12.01 -5.32
N GLY A 169 -25.89 -11.02 -4.58
CA GLY A 169 -25.29 -11.19 -3.28
C GLY A 169 -24.00 -10.37 -3.12
N PHE A 170 -23.13 -10.84 -2.26
CA PHE A 170 -21.87 -10.23 -1.88
C PHE A 170 -20.69 -11.16 -2.20
N ALA A 171 -19.63 -10.62 -2.79
CA ALA A 171 -18.38 -11.32 -3.03
C ALA A 171 -17.19 -10.46 -2.56
N PHE A 172 -16.12 -11.09 -2.07
CA PHE A 172 -14.92 -10.40 -1.61
C PHE A 172 -13.64 -11.17 -1.97
N ALA A 173 -12.53 -10.46 -2.12
CA ALA A 173 -11.24 -11.05 -2.46
C ALA A 173 -10.06 -10.16 -1.99
N SER A 174 -8.90 -10.77 -1.83
CA SER A 174 -7.63 -10.05 -1.62
C SER A 174 -7.24 -9.17 -2.81
N GLU A 175 -7.64 -9.52 -4.03
CA GLU A 175 -7.30 -8.79 -5.26
C GLU A 175 -8.50 -8.75 -6.22
N ILE A 176 -8.62 -7.65 -6.98
CA ILE A 176 -9.71 -7.43 -7.95
C ILE A 176 -9.74 -8.53 -9.01
N LYS A 177 -8.55 -8.95 -9.52
CA LYS A 177 -8.48 -10.02 -10.54
C LYS A 177 -9.07 -11.34 -10.08
N GLY A 178 -9.02 -11.64 -8.76
CA GLY A 178 -9.68 -12.79 -8.16
C GLY A 178 -11.20 -12.63 -8.08
N LEU A 179 -11.69 -11.41 -7.86
CA LEU A 179 -13.11 -11.09 -7.74
C LEU A 179 -13.83 -11.11 -9.10
N LEU A 180 -13.16 -10.68 -10.18
CA LEU A 180 -13.77 -10.51 -11.50
C LEU A 180 -14.47 -11.74 -12.09
N PRO A 181 -14.02 -13.00 -11.89
CA PRO A 181 -14.78 -14.17 -12.36
C PRO A 181 -16.15 -14.33 -11.71
N LEU A 182 -16.31 -13.87 -10.47
CA LEU A 182 -17.59 -13.89 -9.75
C LEU A 182 -18.55 -12.80 -10.24
N ILE A 183 -18.01 -11.71 -10.81
CA ILE A 183 -18.78 -10.54 -11.26
C ILE A 183 -18.43 -10.17 -12.71
N PRO A 184 -18.58 -11.09 -13.67
CA PRO A 184 -18.15 -10.89 -15.06
C PRO A 184 -18.82 -9.70 -15.75
N GLU A 185 -20.00 -9.29 -15.30
CA GLU A 185 -20.75 -8.13 -15.79
C GLU A 185 -20.21 -6.80 -15.27
N ALA A 186 -19.40 -6.80 -14.22
CA ALA A 186 -18.89 -5.58 -13.58
C ALA A 186 -17.65 -5.03 -14.31
N ARG A 187 -17.86 -4.50 -15.53
CA ARG A 187 -16.79 -3.95 -16.39
C ARG A 187 -16.93 -2.45 -16.63
N GLU A 188 -17.79 -1.78 -15.89
CA GLU A 188 -18.00 -0.34 -16.01
C GLU A 188 -16.95 0.42 -15.21
N LEU A 189 -16.29 1.38 -15.89
CA LEU A 189 -15.33 2.28 -15.26
C LEU A 189 -16.02 3.27 -14.33
N ASP A 190 -15.42 3.51 -13.17
CA ASP A 190 -15.73 4.63 -12.31
C ASP A 190 -14.89 5.84 -12.73
N VAL A 191 -15.51 6.76 -13.49
CA VAL A 191 -14.84 7.95 -14.04
C VAL A 191 -14.39 8.90 -12.93
N VAL A 192 -15.11 8.96 -11.80
CA VAL A 192 -14.73 9.79 -10.64
C VAL A 192 -13.51 9.18 -9.94
N ALA A 193 -13.45 7.85 -9.77
CA ALA A 193 -12.27 7.18 -9.24
C ALA A 193 -11.07 7.34 -10.18
N LEU A 194 -11.29 7.27 -11.51
CA LEU A 194 -10.26 7.57 -12.51
C LEU A 194 -9.74 9.01 -12.38
N HIS A 195 -10.62 10.00 -12.21
CA HIS A 195 -10.23 11.40 -12.00
C HIS A 195 -9.35 11.56 -10.75
N ARG A 196 -9.72 10.89 -9.66
CA ARG A 196 -8.93 10.84 -8.42
C ARG A 196 -7.56 10.17 -8.64
N TYR A 197 -7.55 9.02 -9.32
CA TYR A 197 -6.29 8.37 -9.69
C TYR A 197 -5.34 9.28 -10.47
N LEU A 198 -5.82 9.96 -11.50
CA LEU A 198 -5.01 10.88 -12.30
C LEU A 198 -4.51 12.08 -11.49
N SER A 199 -5.28 12.53 -10.50
CA SER A 199 -4.91 13.62 -9.61
C SER A 199 -3.84 13.24 -8.59
N PHE A 200 -3.95 12.04 -8.00
CA PHE A 200 -3.09 11.57 -6.90
C PHE A 200 -2.03 10.55 -7.31
N LEU A 201 -2.16 9.88 -8.46
CA LEU A 201 -1.41 8.71 -8.94
C LEU A 201 -1.86 7.37 -8.32
N TRP A 202 -2.85 7.38 -7.44
CA TRP A 202 -3.53 6.21 -6.85
C TRP A 202 -5.01 6.52 -6.61
N CYS A 203 -5.84 5.50 -6.33
CA CYS A 203 -7.25 5.68 -6.00
C CYS A 203 -7.43 5.87 -4.49
N PRO A 204 -7.72 7.07 -3.97
CA PRO A 204 -7.93 7.29 -2.54
C PRO A 204 -9.29 6.77 -2.05
N GLY A 205 -9.29 6.17 -0.85
CA GLY A 205 -10.49 5.74 -0.13
C GLY A 205 -11.15 4.49 -0.72
N GLU A 206 -12.46 4.35 -0.53
CA GLU A 206 -13.22 3.14 -0.86
C GLU A 206 -13.31 2.84 -2.37
N GLY A 207 -13.22 3.86 -3.23
CA GLY A 207 -13.41 3.73 -4.67
C GLY A 207 -12.29 2.97 -5.37
N THR A 208 -12.65 2.19 -6.40
CA THR A 208 -11.72 1.57 -7.33
C THR A 208 -12.06 2.00 -8.76
N PRO A 209 -11.21 1.73 -9.77
CA PRO A 209 -11.54 2.03 -11.17
C PRO A 209 -12.80 1.30 -11.71
N LEU A 210 -13.34 0.32 -10.97
CA LEU A 210 -14.58 -0.38 -11.32
C LEU A 210 -15.73 0.10 -10.44
N LYS A 211 -16.83 0.59 -11.03
CA LYS A 211 -18.01 1.07 -10.29
C LYS A 211 -18.59 0.04 -9.29
N ALA A 212 -18.55 -1.24 -9.66
CA ALA A 212 -19.10 -2.33 -8.84
C ALA A 212 -18.18 -2.81 -7.72
N VAL A 213 -16.91 -2.41 -7.71
CA VAL A 213 -15.91 -2.90 -6.75
C VAL A 213 -15.53 -1.80 -5.77
N ARG A 214 -15.50 -2.15 -4.49
CA ARG A 214 -15.10 -1.27 -3.39
C ARG A 214 -13.97 -1.89 -2.60
N LYS A 215 -13.13 -1.05 -1.97
CA LYS A 215 -12.20 -1.47 -0.93
C LYS A 215 -12.91 -1.59 0.41
N VAL A 216 -12.56 -2.59 1.20
CA VAL A 216 -12.79 -2.53 2.65
C VAL A 216 -11.73 -1.58 3.22
N LEU A 217 -12.16 -0.56 3.95
CA LEU A 217 -11.27 0.49 4.47
C LEU A 217 -10.38 -0.03 5.62
N PRO A 218 -9.27 0.65 5.95
CA PRO A 218 -8.50 0.35 7.16
C PRO A 218 -9.40 0.33 8.40
N GLY A 219 -9.24 -0.69 9.25
CA GLY A 219 -10.06 -0.82 10.45
C GLY A 219 -11.56 -1.00 10.21
N GLU A 220 -11.96 -1.43 9.03
CA GLU A 220 -13.38 -1.65 8.69
C GLU A 220 -13.77 -3.12 8.82
N ALA A 221 -15.05 -3.32 9.20
CA ALA A 221 -15.64 -4.64 9.29
C ALA A 221 -17.09 -4.63 8.76
N LEU A 222 -17.52 -5.80 8.23
CA LEU A 222 -18.84 -6.02 7.66
C LEU A 222 -19.47 -7.28 8.23
N ILE A 223 -20.74 -7.21 8.56
CA ILE A 223 -21.62 -8.37 8.80
C ILE A 223 -22.59 -8.47 7.64
N LEU A 224 -22.69 -9.68 7.11
CA LEU A 224 -23.60 -9.99 6.01
C LEU A 224 -24.61 -11.04 6.47
N ARG A 225 -25.84 -10.84 6.04
CA ARG A 225 -26.94 -11.82 6.21
C ARG A 225 -27.68 -11.96 4.88
N THR A 226 -27.99 -13.17 4.50
CA THR A 226 -28.65 -13.48 3.21
C THR A 226 -28.01 -12.80 1.99
N GLY A 227 -26.65 -12.72 1.97
CA GLY A 227 -25.89 -12.10 0.89
C GLY A 227 -25.93 -10.58 0.82
N LYS A 228 -26.47 -9.90 1.83
CA LYS A 228 -26.55 -8.44 1.92
C LYS A 228 -25.78 -7.92 3.13
N ILE A 229 -25.22 -6.72 3.01
CA ILE A 229 -24.56 -6.04 4.13
C ILE A 229 -25.66 -5.65 5.15
N GLU A 230 -25.62 -6.27 6.33
CA GLU A 230 -26.50 -5.96 7.48
C GLU A 230 -25.90 -4.82 8.30
N ARG A 231 -24.56 -4.84 8.50
CA ARG A 231 -23.83 -3.82 9.23
C ARG A 231 -22.44 -3.62 8.64
N LYS A 232 -22.02 -2.36 8.56
CA LYS A 232 -20.69 -1.92 8.17
C LYS A 232 -20.24 -0.87 9.18
N TRP A 233 -19.02 -1.01 9.76
CA TRP A 233 -18.50 -0.08 10.76
C TRP A 233 -16.99 -0.05 10.77
N ILE A 234 -16.42 1.06 11.24
CA ILE A 234 -15.00 1.20 11.55
C ILE A 234 -14.80 0.69 12.99
N TRP A 235 -14.06 -0.40 13.14
CA TRP A 235 -13.74 -1.00 14.44
C TRP A 235 -12.47 -0.42 15.06
N TYR A 236 -11.60 0.17 14.24
CA TYR A 236 -10.41 0.89 14.67
C TYR A 236 -10.35 2.25 13.99
N GLN A 237 -10.22 3.30 14.76
CA GLN A 237 -9.93 4.67 14.28
C GLN A 237 -8.56 5.10 14.77
N THR A 238 -7.82 5.78 13.92
CA THR A 238 -6.53 6.36 14.32
C THR A 238 -6.69 7.23 15.58
N PRO A 239 -5.68 7.27 16.47
CA PRO A 239 -5.80 7.89 17.80
C PRO A 239 -6.29 9.33 17.81
N ILE A 240 -6.02 10.09 16.75
CA ILE A 240 -6.45 11.49 16.60
C ILE A 240 -7.98 11.67 16.66
N PHE A 241 -8.75 10.72 16.12
CA PHE A 241 -10.21 10.75 16.15
C PHE A 241 -10.78 10.38 17.51
N ARG A 242 -9.97 9.72 18.35
CA ARG A 242 -10.33 9.34 19.72
C ARG A 242 -9.89 10.37 20.77
N GLY A 243 -9.30 11.49 20.32
CA GLY A 243 -8.88 12.57 21.20
C GLY A 243 -7.71 12.21 22.12
N VAL A 244 -6.82 11.31 21.69
CA VAL A 244 -5.62 10.94 22.45
C VAL A 244 -4.75 12.19 22.67
N GLN A 245 -4.39 12.45 23.92
CA GLN A 245 -3.61 13.62 24.31
C GLN A 245 -2.10 13.36 24.10
N ALA A 246 -1.41 14.34 23.54
CA ALA A 246 0.04 14.34 23.44
C ALA A 246 0.64 14.83 24.77
N ASP A 247 0.99 13.89 25.67
CA ASP A 247 1.33 14.14 27.07
C ASP A 247 2.75 13.72 27.49
N LEU A 248 3.54 13.15 26.55
CA LEU A 248 4.86 12.62 26.88
C LEU A 248 5.92 13.74 26.95
N ASP A 249 6.81 13.65 27.94
CA ASP A 249 8.07 14.39 27.96
C ASP A 249 9.11 13.76 27.02
N GLU A 250 10.22 14.47 26.78
CA GLU A 250 11.25 14.06 25.82
C GLU A 250 11.92 12.73 26.21
N ALA A 251 12.24 12.53 27.48
CA ALA A 251 12.92 11.32 27.95
C ALA A 251 12.00 10.10 27.82
N SER A 252 10.75 10.22 28.26
CA SER A 252 9.72 9.18 28.12
C SER A 252 9.43 8.88 26.65
N ALA A 253 9.40 9.90 25.78
CA ALA A 253 9.17 9.73 24.37
C ALA A 253 10.34 8.99 23.68
N ILE A 254 11.60 9.29 24.02
CA ILE A 254 12.79 8.57 23.52
C ILE A 254 12.75 7.11 23.96
N GLN A 255 12.63 6.88 25.28
CA GLN A 255 12.63 5.53 25.85
C GLN A 255 11.47 4.68 25.31
N GLY A 256 10.28 5.25 25.25
CA GLY A 256 9.10 4.57 24.75
C GLY A 256 9.21 4.26 23.26
N THR A 257 9.76 5.17 22.43
CA THR A 257 10.00 4.90 20.99
C THR A 257 10.92 3.70 20.81
N VAL A 258 12.02 3.62 21.57
CA VAL A 258 12.93 2.46 21.54
C VAL A 258 12.21 1.18 21.98
N SER A 259 11.49 1.20 23.11
CA SER A 259 10.89 -0.01 23.69
C SER A 259 9.76 -0.54 22.82
N HIS A 260 8.85 0.31 22.32
CA HIS A 260 7.73 -0.12 21.47
C HIS A 260 8.20 -0.62 20.10
N LEU A 261 9.16 0.08 19.45
CA LEU A 261 9.69 -0.37 18.16
C LEU A 261 10.46 -1.70 18.31
N ARG A 262 11.27 -1.87 19.38
CA ARG A 262 11.94 -3.14 19.66
C ARG A 262 10.95 -4.28 19.90
N SER A 263 9.88 -4.04 20.64
CA SER A 263 8.81 -5.02 20.89
C SER A 263 8.05 -5.37 19.61
N ALA A 264 7.74 -4.38 18.78
CA ALA A 264 7.10 -4.57 17.48
C ALA A 264 7.96 -5.45 16.55
N VAL A 265 9.25 -5.14 16.44
CA VAL A 265 10.19 -5.95 15.64
C VAL A 265 10.27 -7.38 16.18
N LYS A 266 10.37 -7.56 17.51
CA LYS A 266 10.42 -8.89 18.14
C LYS A 266 9.18 -9.72 17.82
N ARG A 267 7.96 -9.15 17.93
CA ARG A 267 6.71 -9.84 17.58
C ARG A 267 6.65 -10.21 16.10
N GLN A 268 7.10 -9.33 15.22
CA GLN A 268 7.05 -9.55 13.77
C GLN A 268 8.18 -10.44 13.22
N LEU A 269 9.13 -10.84 14.05
CA LEU A 269 10.12 -11.87 13.73
C LEU A 269 9.61 -13.30 13.97
N ILE A 270 8.46 -13.49 14.65
CA ILE A 270 7.90 -14.81 14.90
C ILE A 270 7.47 -15.45 13.58
N ALA A 271 8.14 -16.53 13.20
CA ALA A 271 7.86 -17.31 11.99
C ALA A 271 8.56 -18.67 12.07
N ASP A 272 8.00 -19.70 11.43
CA ASP A 272 8.63 -21.03 11.27
C ASP A 272 9.49 -21.11 10.00
N VAL A 273 9.73 -19.96 9.35
CA VAL A 273 10.49 -19.81 8.10
C VAL A 273 11.54 -18.70 8.25
N PRO A 274 12.57 -18.66 7.38
CA PRO A 274 13.56 -17.59 7.42
C PRO A 274 12.96 -16.20 7.21
N VAL A 275 13.36 -15.26 8.09
CA VAL A 275 12.98 -13.84 8.06
C VAL A 275 14.21 -13.00 7.78
N GLY A 276 14.11 -12.10 6.78
CA GLY A 276 15.11 -11.09 6.47
C GLY A 276 14.55 -9.67 6.61
N ALA A 277 15.26 -8.68 6.06
CA ALA A 277 14.80 -7.30 6.09
C ALA A 277 15.18 -6.51 4.82
N PHE A 278 14.32 -5.58 4.41
CA PHE A 278 14.71 -4.52 3.47
C PHE A 278 15.68 -3.56 4.14
N LEU A 279 16.74 -3.17 3.47
CA LEU A 279 17.71 -2.20 3.98
C LEU A 279 18.07 -1.16 2.92
N SER A 280 17.34 -0.05 2.91
CA SER A 280 17.63 1.09 2.02
C SER A 280 18.72 2.04 2.57
N GLY A 281 19.24 1.79 3.77
CA GLY A 281 20.12 2.74 4.46
C GLY A 281 19.42 4.03 4.92
N GLY A 282 18.08 4.10 4.84
CA GLY A 282 17.26 5.12 5.48
C GLY A 282 17.08 4.85 6.97
N LEU A 283 16.72 5.87 7.76
CA LEU A 283 16.54 5.75 9.22
C LEU A 283 15.57 4.62 9.59
N ASP A 284 14.42 4.53 8.92
CA ASP A 284 13.36 3.58 9.29
C ASP A 284 13.79 2.13 9.09
N SER A 285 14.26 1.80 7.88
CA SER A 285 14.75 0.43 7.59
C SER A 285 15.94 0.08 8.48
N SER A 286 16.83 1.04 8.74
CA SER A 286 17.99 0.83 9.62
C SER A 286 17.59 0.60 11.07
N ALA A 287 16.56 1.31 11.58
CA ALA A 287 16.01 1.12 12.92
C ALA A 287 15.39 -0.28 13.10
N VAL A 288 14.62 -0.73 12.09
CA VAL A 288 14.06 -2.09 12.08
C VAL A 288 15.18 -3.14 12.08
N VAL A 289 16.20 -2.97 11.24
CA VAL A 289 17.34 -3.91 11.14
C VAL A 289 18.14 -3.93 12.44
N ALA A 290 18.35 -2.79 13.10
CA ALA A 290 19.07 -2.73 14.38
C ALA A 290 18.42 -3.62 15.45
N PHE A 291 17.10 -3.52 15.62
CA PHE A 291 16.37 -4.35 16.60
C PHE A 291 16.15 -5.78 16.12
N ALA A 292 16.03 -6.02 14.83
CA ALA A 292 15.93 -7.37 14.29
C ALA A 292 17.24 -8.15 14.50
N ARG A 293 18.40 -7.49 14.34
CA ARG A 293 19.72 -8.08 14.59
C ARG A 293 19.93 -8.51 16.04
N GLU A 294 19.32 -7.80 17.01
CA GLU A 294 19.35 -8.19 18.42
C GLU A 294 18.72 -9.58 18.65
N GLN A 295 17.70 -9.94 17.88
CA GLN A 295 16.95 -11.19 17.99
C GLN A 295 17.47 -12.28 17.06
N ASN A 296 17.99 -11.91 15.88
CA ASN A 296 18.50 -12.83 14.87
C ASN A 296 19.93 -12.44 14.44
N PRO A 297 20.95 -13.08 15.04
CA PRO A 297 22.36 -12.82 14.69
C PRO A 297 22.71 -13.09 13.23
N ASN A 298 21.96 -13.92 12.54
CA ASN A 298 22.18 -14.29 11.14
C ASN A 298 21.22 -13.56 10.19
N LEU A 299 20.71 -12.39 10.60
CA LEU A 299 19.78 -11.59 9.77
C LEU A 299 20.42 -11.27 8.41
N ARG A 300 19.68 -11.56 7.35
CA ARG A 300 20.04 -11.15 5.98
C ARG A 300 19.22 -9.95 5.57
N CYS A 301 19.89 -8.96 5.00
CA CYS A 301 19.29 -7.73 4.50
C CYS A 301 19.39 -7.66 2.99
N PHE A 302 18.42 -7.01 2.36
CA PHE A 302 18.29 -6.94 0.91
C PHE A 302 18.09 -5.50 0.45
N THR A 303 18.78 -5.11 -0.64
CA THR A 303 18.69 -3.78 -1.25
C THR A 303 18.86 -3.85 -2.76
N ILE A 304 18.67 -2.71 -3.43
CA ILE A 304 18.79 -2.58 -4.89
C ILE A 304 19.83 -1.53 -5.27
N GLU A 305 20.55 -1.78 -6.36
CA GLU A 305 21.38 -0.83 -7.08
C GLU A 305 20.85 -0.67 -8.51
N ALA A 306 20.26 0.48 -8.84
CA ALA A 306 19.83 0.78 -10.19
C ALA A 306 21.01 1.38 -10.99
N LYS A 307 21.55 0.61 -11.95
CA LYS A 307 22.59 1.07 -12.88
C LYS A 307 21.98 1.89 -14.02
N GLY A 308 22.74 2.82 -14.58
CA GLY A 308 22.30 3.64 -15.72
C GLY A 308 21.85 5.06 -15.38
N GLY A 309 22.09 5.50 -14.15
CA GLY A 309 21.93 6.89 -13.71
C GLY A 309 20.64 7.17 -12.93
N HIS A 310 20.72 8.19 -12.12
CA HIS A 310 19.61 8.75 -11.35
C HIS A 310 19.10 10.03 -12.01
N ASP A 311 17.85 10.38 -11.80
CA ASP A 311 17.33 11.70 -12.19
C ASP A 311 18.05 12.81 -11.37
N VAL A 312 18.20 13.99 -11.98
CA VAL A 312 18.95 15.09 -11.35
C VAL A 312 18.34 15.47 -9.99
N GLY A 313 19.16 15.30 -8.93
CA GLY A 313 18.78 15.65 -7.56
C GLY A 313 18.35 14.46 -6.70
N GLU A 314 18.54 13.23 -7.14
CA GLU A 314 18.41 12.00 -6.39
C GLU A 314 19.73 11.63 -5.72
N THR A 315 19.64 10.96 -4.56
CA THR A 315 20.80 10.49 -3.80
C THR A 315 20.87 8.96 -3.89
N ASP A 316 22.06 8.44 -4.07
CA ASP A 316 22.32 7.01 -4.00
C ASP A 316 22.17 6.51 -2.56
N ASP A 317 21.33 5.52 -2.37
CA ASP A 317 21.03 4.91 -1.06
C ASP A 317 22.04 3.81 -0.67
N LEU A 318 22.66 3.17 -1.66
CA LEU A 318 23.51 2.00 -1.46
C LEU A 318 24.72 2.23 -0.54
N PRO A 319 25.45 3.36 -0.61
CA PRO A 319 26.54 3.62 0.34
C PRO A 319 26.10 3.63 1.80
N TYR A 320 24.89 4.14 2.07
CA TYR A 320 24.32 4.14 3.42
C TYR A 320 23.83 2.75 3.84
N ALA A 321 23.24 1.97 2.94
CA ALA A 321 22.87 0.59 3.22
C ALA A 321 24.10 -0.25 3.58
N ARG A 322 25.21 -0.13 2.82
CA ARG A 322 26.51 -0.76 3.12
C ARG A 322 27.09 -0.31 4.47
N ARG A 323 26.94 0.99 4.78
CA ARG A 323 27.40 1.57 6.05
C ARG A 323 26.66 0.97 7.25
N VAL A 324 25.32 0.86 7.16
CA VAL A 324 24.49 0.24 8.20
C VAL A 324 24.81 -1.24 8.33
N ALA A 325 24.88 -1.97 7.22
CA ALA A 325 25.17 -3.39 7.23
C ALA A 325 26.52 -3.71 7.90
N LYS A 326 27.55 -2.90 7.61
CA LYS A 326 28.86 -3.01 8.27
C LYS A 326 28.79 -2.68 9.77
N HIS A 327 28.05 -1.64 10.14
CA HIS A 327 27.94 -1.19 11.54
C HIS A 327 27.21 -2.22 12.42
N LEU A 328 26.14 -2.81 11.89
CA LEU A 328 25.32 -3.80 12.59
C LEU A 328 25.82 -5.24 12.42
N ASP A 329 26.87 -5.46 11.65
CA ASP A 329 27.42 -6.78 11.31
C ASP A 329 26.33 -7.72 10.76
N VAL A 330 25.63 -7.28 9.69
CA VAL A 330 24.61 -8.06 8.99
C VAL A 330 24.99 -8.30 7.53
N ALA A 331 24.56 -9.44 7.00
CA ALA A 331 24.74 -9.75 5.59
C ALA A 331 23.86 -8.84 4.73
N LEU A 332 24.41 -8.29 3.65
CA LEU A 332 23.69 -7.44 2.69
C LEU A 332 23.80 -8.03 1.28
N ASP A 333 22.68 -8.46 0.76
CA ASP A 333 22.52 -8.91 -0.61
C ASP A 333 21.98 -7.77 -1.48
N ILE A 334 22.57 -7.58 -2.67
CA ILE A 334 22.27 -6.44 -3.53
C ILE A 334 21.80 -6.98 -4.88
N VAL A 335 20.60 -6.59 -5.32
CA VAL A 335 20.21 -6.79 -6.71
C VAL A 335 20.68 -5.62 -7.55
N GLU A 336 21.51 -5.89 -8.54
CA GLU A 336 21.95 -4.92 -9.52
C GLU A 336 21.07 -5.01 -10.77
N ILE A 337 20.47 -3.89 -11.17
CA ILE A 337 19.57 -3.89 -12.32
C ILE A 337 19.82 -2.68 -13.21
N ASP A 338 19.74 -2.90 -14.52
CA ASP A 338 19.76 -1.80 -15.49
C ASP A 338 18.40 -1.10 -15.51
N SER A 339 18.41 0.23 -15.47
CA SER A 339 17.17 1.03 -15.46
C SER A 339 16.32 0.86 -16.72
N SER A 340 16.91 0.47 -17.86
CA SER A 340 16.17 0.17 -19.09
C SER A 340 15.37 -1.14 -18.97
N ASN A 341 15.90 -2.15 -18.25
CA ASN A 341 15.17 -3.39 -17.97
C ASN A 341 13.97 -3.12 -17.06
N MET A 342 14.14 -2.24 -16.06
CA MET A 342 13.03 -1.80 -15.19
C MET A 342 11.88 -1.18 -16.00
N ALA A 343 12.20 -0.36 -17.00
CA ALA A 343 11.19 0.22 -17.89
C ALA A 343 10.42 -0.87 -18.68
N GLY A 344 11.09 -1.96 -19.07
CA GLY A 344 10.49 -3.11 -19.75
C GLY A 344 9.50 -3.90 -18.88
N ASP A 345 9.66 -3.88 -17.56
CA ASP A 345 8.79 -4.58 -16.61
C ASP A 345 7.59 -3.72 -16.13
N LEU A 346 7.47 -2.48 -16.60
CA LEU A 346 6.42 -1.54 -16.16
C LEU A 346 5.00 -2.06 -16.43
N GLU A 347 4.76 -2.62 -17.61
CA GLU A 347 3.43 -3.17 -17.96
C GLU A 347 3.03 -4.29 -17.00
N ARG A 348 3.97 -5.20 -16.73
CA ARG A 348 3.77 -6.31 -15.80
C ARG A 348 3.53 -5.82 -14.37
N MET A 349 4.28 -4.82 -13.90
CA MET A 349 4.07 -4.18 -12.62
C MET A 349 2.64 -3.64 -12.50
N ILE A 350 2.15 -2.90 -13.51
CA ILE A 350 0.80 -2.33 -13.49
C ILE A 350 -0.28 -3.42 -13.42
N VAL A 351 -0.11 -4.50 -14.17
CA VAL A 351 -1.04 -5.66 -14.11
C VAL A 351 -0.99 -6.32 -12.74
N GLN A 352 0.19 -6.49 -12.16
CA GLN A 352 0.32 -7.13 -10.85
C GLN A 352 -0.21 -6.27 -9.71
N LEU A 353 -0.12 -4.94 -9.81
CA LEU A 353 -0.67 -4.01 -8.82
C LEU A 353 -2.20 -4.09 -8.66
N ASP A 354 -2.91 -4.66 -9.65
CA ASP A 354 -4.35 -4.91 -9.58
C ASP A 354 -5.24 -3.65 -9.60
N GLU A 355 -4.77 -2.55 -9.01
CA GLU A 355 -5.26 -1.19 -9.23
C GLU A 355 -4.19 -0.36 -9.96
N PRO A 356 -4.56 0.60 -10.82
CA PRO A 356 -3.58 1.48 -11.43
C PRO A 356 -2.90 2.34 -10.37
N LEU A 357 -1.57 2.36 -10.40
CA LEU A 357 -0.73 3.18 -9.55
C LEU A 357 0.41 3.73 -10.41
N ALA A 358 0.54 5.06 -10.46
CA ALA A 358 1.49 5.72 -11.35
C ALA A 358 2.77 6.13 -10.61
N ASP A 359 3.39 5.17 -9.94
CA ASP A 359 4.70 5.31 -9.29
C ASP A 359 5.60 4.15 -9.74
N PRO A 360 6.86 4.39 -10.13
CA PRO A 360 7.80 3.33 -10.47
C PRO A 360 8.42 2.64 -9.25
N ALA A 361 8.26 3.17 -8.03
CA ALA A 361 8.82 2.60 -6.80
C ALA A 361 8.44 1.13 -6.54
N PRO A 362 7.24 0.63 -6.91
CA PRO A 362 6.89 -0.79 -6.82
C PRO A 362 7.88 -1.74 -7.48
N LEU A 363 8.52 -1.34 -8.59
CA LEU A 363 9.55 -2.18 -9.25
C LEU A 363 10.71 -2.50 -8.31
N ASN A 364 11.15 -1.54 -7.49
CA ASN A 364 12.23 -1.78 -6.54
C ASN A 364 11.84 -2.85 -5.52
N VAL A 365 10.60 -2.80 -5.00
CA VAL A 365 10.08 -3.82 -4.08
C VAL A 365 10.03 -5.18 -4.76
N LEU A 366 9.57 -5.25 -6.02
CA LEU A 366 9.51 -6.48 -6.79
C LEU A 366 10.90 -7.14 -6.93
N TYR A 367 11.92 -6.38 -7.35
CA TYR A 367 13.25 -6.91 -7.58
C TYR A 367 13.94 -7.33 -6.28
N ILE A 368 13.86 -6.52 -5.22
CA ILE A 368 14.42 -6.88 -3.91
C ILE A 368 13.74 -8.14 -3.37
N SER A 369 12.41 -8.22 -3.49
CA SER A 369 11.65 -9.38 -3.03
C SER A 369 11.99 -10.63 -3.83
N HIS A 370 12.25 -10.51 -5.13
CA HIS A 370 12.69 -11.62 -5.97
C HIS A 370 14.04 -12.17 -5.50
N LEU A 371 15.04 -11.29 -5.32
CA LEU A 371 16.35 -11.68 -4.80
C LEU A 371 16.25 -12.37 -3.44
N ALA A 372 15.44 -11.81 -2.52
CA ALA A 372 15.23 -12.40 -1.20
C ALA A 372 14.58 -13.78 -1.30
N ARG A 373 13.59 -13.94 -2.18
CA ARG A 373 12.92 -15.22 -2.41
C ARG A 373 13.84 -16.29 -2.96
N GLU A 374 14.67 -15.95 -3.94
CA GLU A 374 15.71 -16.84 -4.49
C GLU A 374 16.74 -17.22 -3.43
N SER A 375 16.98 -16.33 -2.47
CA SER A 375 17.85 -16.58 -1.30
C SER A 375 17.17 -17.40 -0.20
N GLY A 376 15.95 -17.93 -0.43
CA GLY A 376 15.21 -18.79 0.51
C GLY A 376 14.39 -18.04 1.57
N MET A 377 14.31 -16.70 1.52
CA MET A 377 13.45 -15.93 2.43
C MET A 377 11.98 -16.09 2.06
N LYS A 378 11.12 -16.14 3.08
CA LYS A 378 9.65 -16.05 2.90
C LYS A 378 9.06 -14.79 3.53
N VAL A 379 9.79 -14.12 4.41
CA VAL A 379 9.36 -12.90 5.11
C VAL A 379 10.46 -11.85 5.06
N LEU A 380 10.11 -10.58 4.80
CA LEU A 380 11.00 -9.43 4.99
C LEU A 380 10.34 -8.37 5.88
N LEU A 381 11.11 -7.85 6.83
CA LEU A 381 10.72 -6.68 7.61
C LEU A 381 10.95 -5.40 6.80
N SER A 382 9.98 -4.49 6.82
CA SER A 382 10.01 -3.21 6.10
C SER A 382 9.99 -2.02 7.08
N GLY A 383 10.64 -0.92 6.70
CA GLY A 383 10.58 0.35 7.42
C GLY A 383 9.34 1.21 7.08
N ALA A 384 8.37 0.70 6.32
CA ALA A 384 7.17 1.45 5.97
C ALA A 384 6.37 1.87 7.23
N GLY A 385 5.75 3.05 7.20
CA GLY A 385 5.01 3.64 8.33
C GLY A 385 5.84 4.63 9.17
N GLY A 386 7.18 4.55 9.16
CA GLY A 386 8.01 5.46 9.96
C GLY A 386 7.86 6.94 9.59
N ASP A 387 7.75 7.24 8.30
CA ASP A 387 7.48 8.60 7.81
C ASP A 387 6.09 9.10 8.22
N ASP A 388 5.11 8.21 8.23
CA ASP A 388 3.68 8.48 8.43
C ASP A 388 3.33 8.66 9.92
N LEU A 389 4.15 8.12 10.82
CA LEU A 389 4.00 8.30 12.27
C LEU A 389 4.83 9.46 12.82
N PHE A 390 6.03 9.72 12.25
CA PHE A 390 7.06 10.59 12.84
C PHE A 390 7.45 11.78 11.94
N THR A 391 6.64 12.18 10.96
CA THR A 391 6.85 13.36 10.11
C THR A 391 8.07 13.30 9.18
N GLY A 392 8.19 12.24 8.34
CA GLY A 392 9.36 12.08 7.47
C GLY A 392 9.30 12.78 6.11
N TYR A 393 8.13 13.21 5.63
CA TYR A 393 7.98 13.75 4.27
C TYR A 393 8.28 15.26 4.18
N ARG A 394 8.75 15.71 3.01
CA ARG A 394 9.03 17.13 2.73
C ARG A 394 7.78 18.02 2.88
N ARG A 395 6.57 17.48 2.66
CA ARG A 395 5.31 18.21 2.85
C ARG A 395 5.04 18.54 4.31
N HIS A 396 5.52 17.74 5.29
CA HIS A 396 5.42 18.06 6.72
C HIS A 396 6.21 19.33 7.05
N VAL A 397 7.41 19.45 6.49
CA VAL A 397 8.21 20.69 6.60
C VAL A 397 7.46 21.86 5.98
N ALA A 398 6.86 21.68 4.79
CA ALA A 398 6.11 22.74 4.12
C ALA A 398 4.91 23.21 4.96
N VAL A 399 4.13 22.28 5.53
CA VAL A 399 3.00 22.59 6.44
C VAL A 399 3.46 23.33 7.69
N ASN A 400 4.58 22.92 8.28
CA ASN A 400 5.12 23.56 9.47
C ASN A 400 5.50 25.03 9.21
N TYR A 401 5.99 25.35 8.01
CA TYR A 401 6.37 26.70 7.62
C TYR A 401 5.23 27.53 7.01
N GLU A 402 4.04 26.98 6.84
CA GLU A 402 2.88 27.74 6.29
C GLU A 402 2.54 28.99 7.12
N SER A 403 2.71 28.93 8.44
CA SER A 403 2.45 30.07 9.35
C SER A 403 3.23 31.32 8.96
N LEU A 404 4.41 31.19 8.32
CA LEU A 404 5.25 32.33 7.92
C LEU A 404 4.65 33.15 6.77
N TRP A 405 3.71 32.59 6.00
CA TRP A 405 3.15 33.25 4.81
C TRP A 405 1.63 33.10 4.69
N SER A 406 0.98 32.27 5.51
CA SER A 406 -0.49 32.08 5.46
C SER A 406 -1.29 33.34 5.84
N TRP A 407 -0.67 34.33 6.48
CA TRP A 407 -1.25 35.64 6.78
C TRP A 407 -1.43 36.51 5.50
N ILE A 408 -0.73 36.20 4.41
CA ILE A 408 -0.90 36.90 3.13
C ILE A 408 -2.29 36.58 2.57
N PRO A 409 -3.06 37.58 2.09
CA PRO A 409 -4.38 37.37 1.50
C PRO A 409 -4.37 36.31 0.39
N SER A 410 -5.39 35.45 0.34
CA SER A 410 -5.48 34.33 -0.63
C SER A 410 -5.44 34.79 -2.07
N SER A 411 -5.96 35.98 -2.38
CA SER A 411 -5.89 36.62 -3.72
C SER A 411 -4.44 36.88 -4.16
N LEU A 412 -3.60 37.40 -3.26
CA LEU A 412 -2.18 37.66 -3.54
C LEU A 412 -1.40 36.36 -3.66
N ARG A 413 -1.70 35.37 -2.79
CA ARG A 413 -1.11 34.04 -2.88
C ARG A 413 -1.44 33.35 -4.20
N ARG A 414 -2.68 33.47 -4.72
CA ARG A 414 -3.08 33.00 -6.07
C ARG A 414 -2.32 33.69 -7.18
N ALA A 415 -2.09 35.01 -7.08
CA ALA A 415 -1.30 35.74 -8.06
C ALA A 415 0.17 35.24 -8.09
N LEU A 416 0.78 34.98 -6.91
CA LEU A 416 2.11 34.39 -6.81
C LEU A 416 2.17 32.97 -7.39
N GLU A 417 1.16 32.14 -7.14
CA GLU A 417 1.03 30.82 -7.75
C GLU A 417 0.98 30.91 -9.28
N SER A 418 0.15 31.80 -9.81
CA SER A 418 0.02 32.03 -11.25
C SER A 418 1.35 32.48 -11.88
N ALA A 419 2.13 33.31 -11.21
CA ALA A 419 3.45 33.73 -11.66
C ALA A 419 4.45 32.58 -11.76
N THR A 420 4.28 31.52 -10.97
CA THR A 420 5.13 30.32 -11.03
C THR A 420 4.73 29.33 -12.12
N THR A 421 3.52 29.43 -12.67
CA THR A 421 2.98 28.48 -13.65
C THR A 421 3.72 28.54 -14.99
N GLY A 422 4.28 29.71 -15.38
CA GLY A 422 5.07 29.90 -16.60
C GLY A 422 6.58 29.68 -16.46
N MET A 423 7.05 29.21 -15.30
CA MET A 423 8.50 29.04 -15.06
C MET A 423 9.07 27.86 -15.83
N ASP A 424 10.33 28.01 -16.28
CA ASP A 424 11.07 26.92 -16.94
C ASP A 424 11.32 25.76 -15.99
N MET A 425 10.63 24.65 -16.22
CA MET A 425 10.67 23.44 -15.39
C MET A 425 11.95 22.60 -15.56
N ARG A 426 12.85 22.96 -16.48
CA ARG A 426 14.17 22.34 -16.62
C ARG A 426 15.07 22.63 -15.41
N ASN A 427 14.87 23.77 -14.74
CA ASN A 427 15.61 24.15 -13.55
C ASN A 427 14.99 23.53 -12.28
N ALA A 428 15.80 22.74 -11.53
CA ALA A 428 15.35 22.01 -10.33
C ALA A 428 14.83 22.97 -9.21
N SER A 429 15.45 24.13 -9.04
CA SER A 429 15.03 25.12 -8.03
C SER A 429 13.69 25.74 -8.38
N LYS A 430 13.47 26.08 -9.67
CA LYS A 430 12.19 26.61 -10.16
C LYS A 430 11.06 25.57 -10.03
N ARG A 431 11.35 24.30 -10.34
CA ARG A 431 10.40 23.20 -10.11
C ARG A 431 9.99 23.09 -8.65
N ARG A 432 10.97 23.16 -7.72
CA ARG A 432 10.67 23.10 -6.26
C ARG A 432 9.82 24.28 -5.82
N LEU A 433 10.12 25.49 -6.29
CA LEU A 433 9.33 26.69 -6.00
C LEU A 433 7.92 26.56 -6.55
N ALA A 434 7.75 26.19 -7.81
CA ALA A 434 6.43 26.00 -8.43
C ALA A 434 5.62 24.93 -7.69
N LYS A 435 6.26 23.83 -7.26
CA LYS A 435 5.60 22.79 -6.46
C LYS A 435 5.19 23.28 -5.06
N LEU A 436 6.02 24.09 -4.42
CA LEU A 436 5.69 24.70 -3.11
C LEU A 436 4.53 25.69 -3.21
N MET A 437 4.50 26.48 -4.27
CA MET A 437 3.45 27.50 -4.52
C MET A 437 2.16 26.90 -5.04
N ARG A 438 2.16 25.63 -5.47
CA ARG A 438 0.95 24.96 -5.96
C ARG A 438 -0.13 24.92 -4.87
N GLY A 439 -1.31 25.47 -5.17
CA GLY A 439 -2.41 25.59 -4.22
C GLY A 439 -2.15 26.61 -3.11
N ALA A 440 -1.21 27.55 -3.28
CA ALA A 440 -0.93 28.59 -2.29
C ALA A 440 -2.16 29.45 -1.96
N GLY A 441 -3.09 29.57 -2.90
CA GLY A 441 -4.36 30.27 -2.69
C GLY A 441 -5.40 29.52 -1.88
N LEU A 442 -5.15 28.25 -1.54
CA LEU A 442 -6.03 27.39 -0.75
C LEU A 442 -5.74 27.52 0.75
N ASP A 443 -6.74 27.24 1.59
CA ASP A 443 -6.66 27.31 3.04
C ASP A 443 -7.26 26.05 3.71
N GLY A 444 -6.97 25.83 4.99
CA GLY A 444 -7.55 24.77 5.80
C GLY A 444 -7.29 23.36 5.26
N ASP A 445 -8.30 22.50 5.37
CA ASP A 445 -8.20 21.08 5.00
C ASP A 445 -8.01 20.91 3.48
N VAL A 446 -8.60 21.79 2.67
CA VAL A 446 -8.40 21.80 1.20
C VAL A 446 -6.92 22.01 0.87
N ARG A 447 -6.23 22.90 1.59
CA ARG A 447 -4.78 23.11 1.43
C ARG A 447 -3.99 21.88 1.84
N LEU A 448 -4.35 21.22 2.94
CA LEU A 448 -3.67 20.00 3.39
C LEU A 448 -3.83 18.86 2.38
N ALA A 449 -5.05 18.60 1.91
CA ALA A 449 -5.32 17.59 0.90
C ALA A 449 -4.58 17.87 -0.42
N ASN A 450 -4.45 19.15 -0.79
CA ASN A 450 -3.75 19.55 -2.02
C ASN A 450 -2.24 19.23 -2.03
N TYR A 451 -1.60 18.96 -0.88
CA TYR A 451 -0.20 18.51 -0.86
C TYR A 451 0.02 17.12 -1.46
N PHE A 452 -1.04 16.33 -1.59
CA PHE A 452 -1.01 15.01 -2.22
C PHE A 452 -1.25 15.05 -3.74
N VAL A 453 -1.70 16.20 -4.29
CA VAL A 453 -2.03 16.34 -5.71
C VAL A 453 -0.76 16.40 -6.56
N TRP A 454 -0.69 15.54 -7.56
CA TRP A 454 0.39 15.50 -8.56
C TRP A 454 0.02 16.25 -9.84
N ALA A 455 -1.21 16.11 -10.32
CA ALA A 455 -1.73 16.85 -11.47
C ALA A 455 -2.89 17.77 -11.04
N ARG A 456 -2.91 19.03 -11.50
CA ARG A 456 -4.00 19.94 -11.20
C ARG A 456 -5.27 19.53 -11.94
N GLU A 457 -6.42 19.63 -11.29
CA GLU A 457 -7.72 19.38 -11.92
C GLU A 457 -7.88 20.15 -13.23
N SER A 458 -7.53 21.46 -13.25
CA SER A 458 -7.61 22.30 -14.45
C SER A 458 -6.81 21.76 -15.63
N ASP A 459 -5.65 21.14 -15.35
CA ASP A 459 -4.80 20.56 -16.38
C ASP A 459 -5.38 19.21 -16.87
N LEU A 460 -5.92 18.40 -15.96
CA LEU A 460 -6.58 17.13 -16.28
C LEU A 460 -7.86 17.32 -17.08
N PHE A 461 -8.68 18.33 -16.74
CA PHE A 461 -9.91 18.63 -17.49
C PHE A 461 -9.65 18.97 -18.96
N GLN A 462 -8.46 19.48 -19.29
CA GLN A 462 -8.06 19.71 -20.69
C GLN A 462 -7.76 18.41 -21.46
N LEU A 463 -7.49 17.32 -20.75
CA LEU A 463 -7.14 16.02 -21.34
C LEU A 463 -8.36 15.11 -21.53
N TYR A 464 -9.44 15.30 -20.77
CA TYR A 464 -10.63 14.45 -20.83
C TYR A 464 -11.47 14.69 -22.08
N SER A 465 -12.18 13.65 -22.53
CA SER A 465 -13.25 13.79 -23.51
C SER A 465 -14.43 14.61 -22.94
N PRO A 466 -15.31 15.17 -23.77
CA PRO A 466 -16.49 15.90 -23.29
C PRO A 466 -17.41 15.05 -22.40
N ASP A 467 -17.60 13.77 -22.73
CA ASP A 467 -18.47 12.86 -21.98
C ASP A 467 -17.91 12.59 -20.57
N VAL A 468 -16.61 12.35 -20.45
CA VAL A 468 -15.93 12.16 -19.17
C VAL A 468 -16.03 13.42 -18.30
N ARG A 469 -15.88 14.63 -18.89
CA ARG A 469 -16.07 15.88 -18.15
C ARG A 469 -17.49 16.02 -17.61
N ALA A 470 -18.48 15.66 -18.43
CA ALA A 470 -19.89 15.72 -18.04
C ALA A 470 -20.20 14.72 -16.91
N GLU A 471 -19.62 13.50 -16.96
CA GLU A 471 -19.80 12.46 -15.95
C GLU A 471 -19.12 12.80 -14.63
N ILE A 472 -17.92 13.40 -14.64
CA ILE A 472 -17.25 13.89 -13.41
C ILE A 472 -18.13 14.96 -12.74
N GLY A 473 -18.76 15.84 -13.51
CA GLY A 473 -19.70 16.86 -13.01
C GLY A 473 -19.07 17.77 -11.97
N SER A 474 -19.65 17.80 -10.76
CA SER A 474 -19.17 18.58 -9.62
C SER A 474 -18.29 17.81 -8.63
N ALA A 475 -17.92 16.57 -8.94
CA ALA A 475 -17.06 15.79 -8.07
C ALA A 475 -15.61 16.32 -8.11
N HIS A 476 -15.00 16.51 -6.93
CA HIS A 476 -13.61 16.94 -6.81
C HIS A 476 -12.71 15.77 -6.37
N ALA A 477 -11.48 15.80 -6.84
CA ALA A 477 -10.50 14.77 -6.47
C ALA A 477 -10.24 14.76 -4.95
N LEU A 478 -10.27 15.92 -4.30
CA LEU A 478 -9.98 16.10 -2.87
C LEU A 478 -11.11 15.66 -1.92
N ASP A 479 -12.34 15.40 -2.43
CA ASP A 479 -13.51 15.14 -1.59
C ASP A 479 -13.29 14.05 -0.52
N PRO A 480 -12.71 12.87 -0.83
CA PRO A 480 -12.52 11.84 0.19
C PRO A 480 -11.66 12.30 1.37
N MET A 481 -10.60 13.08 1.09
CA MET A 481 -9.68 13.57 2.12
C MET A 481 -10.32 14.68 2.96
N ILE A 482 -11.10 15.55 2.34
CA ILE A 482 -11.81 16.62 3.04
C ILE A 482 -12.89 16.04 3.93
N ASP A 483 -13.68 15.08 3.41
CA ASP A 483 -14.74 14.40 4.17
C ASP A 483 -14.19 13.64 5.35
N PHE A 484 -13.05 12.99 5.18
CA PHE A 484 -12.33 12.30 6.26
C PHE A 484 -11.90 13.24 7.38
N LEU A 485 -11.40 14.45 7.06
CA LEU A 485 -10.97 15.43 8.04
C LEU A 485 -12.13 16.20 8.71
N ARG A 486 -13.31 16.22 8.09
CA ARG A 486 -14.47 17.03 8.54
C ARG A 486 -14.90 16.78 9.99
N PRO A 487 -14.89 15.53 10.52
CA PRO A 487 -15.25 15.27 11.92
C PRO A 487 -14.22 15.80 12.93
N LEU A 488 -12.98 16.07 12.53
CA LEU A 488 -11.94 16.51 13.46
C LEU A 488 -12.19 17.94 13.95
N PRO A 489 -12.07 18.20 15.27
CA PRO A 489 -12.17 19.55 15.82
C PRO A 489 -11.16 20.51 15.18
N ARG A 490 -11.54 21.79 15.03
CA ARG A 490 -10.65 22.84 14.49
C ARG A 490 -9.40 23.09 15.33
N SER A 491 -9.42 22.70 16.61
CA SER A 491 -8.28 22.78 17.53
C SER A 491 -7.16 21.78 17.21
N VAL A 492 -7.45 20.73 16.45
CA VAL A 492 -6.44 19.77 16.00
C VAL A 492 -5.45 20.45 15.07
N GLY A 493 -4.15 20.31 15.35
CA GLY A 493 -3.07 20.95 14.62
C GLY A 493 -2.98 20.53 13.15
N LYS A 494 -2.45 21.40 12.30
CA LYS A 494 -2.31 21.12 10.85
C LYS A 494 -1.44 19.89 10.57
N LEU A 495 -0.35 19.70 11.31
CA LEU A 495 0.53 18.53 11.14
C LEU A 495 -0.15 17.23 11.61
N ASP A 496 -0.95 17.29 12.68
CA ASP A 496 -1.71 16.13 13.15
C ASP A 496 -2.76 15.71 12.10
N ARG A 497 -3.46 16.68 11.49
CA ARG A 497 -4.39 16.45 10.36
C ARG A 497 -3.65 15.89 9.14
N MET A 498 -2.44 16.37 8.86
CA MET A 498 -1.62 15.85 7.76
C MET A 498 -1.22 14.40 8.02
N LEU A 499 -0.77 14.04 9.23
CA LEU A 499 -0.45 12.65 9.58
C LEU A 499 -1.68 11.74 9.50
N ALA A 500 -2.87 12.24 9.84
CA ALA A 500 -4.10 11.47 9.65
C ALA A 500 -4.37 11.16 8.17
N LEU A 501 -4.18 12.14 7.27
CA LEU A 501 -4.27 11.92 5.81
C LEU A 501 -3.20 10.96 5.29
N GLU A 502 -1.97 11.04 5.84
CA GLU A 502 -0.91 10.09 5.49
C GLU A 502 -1.32 8.66 5.83
N GLN A 503 -1.76 8.43 7.06
CA GLN A 503 -2.10 7.10 7.56
C GLN A 503 -3.30 6.49 6.83
N GLU A 504 -4.35 7.28 6.60
CA GLU A 504 -5.59 6.81 5.97
C GLU A 504 -5.46 6.59 4.46
N PHE A 505 -4.76 7.49 3.75
CA PHE A 505 -4.76 7.50 2.29
C PHE A 505 -3.40 7.14 1.69
N PHE A 506 -2.35 7.92 1.99
CA PHE A 506 -1.07 7.72 1.32
C PHE A 506 -0.39 6.42 1.74
N LEU A 507 -0.50 6.06 2.99
CA LEU A 507 0.00 4.79 3.50
C LEU A 507 -0.89 3.62 3.03
N ALA A 508 -2.20 3.67 3.31
CA ALA A 508 -3.12 2.56 3.10
C ALA A 508 -3.53 2.34 1.63
N ASP A 509 -3.52 3.38 0.77
CA ASP A 509 -3.91 3.29 -0.64
C ASP A 509 -2.73 3.36 -1.62
N HIS A 510 -1.52 3.73 -1.16
CA HIS A 510 -0.33 3.82 -2.00
C HIS A 510 0.80 2.93 -1.50
N ASN A 511 1.42 3.23 -0.32
CA ASN A 511 2.64 2.55 0.12
C ASN A 511 2.43 1.07 0.48
N LEU A 512 1.39 0.75 1.24
CA LEU A 512 1.12 -0.62 1.68
C LEU A 512 0.64 -1.52 0.55
N PRO A 513 -0.31 -1.08 -0.34
CA PRO A 513 -0.74 -1.89 -1.46
C PRO A 513 0.40 -2.27 -2.42
N TYR A 514 1.28 -1.34 -2.78
CA TYR A 514 2.37 -1.73 -3.66
C TYR A 514 3.41 -2.62 -2.96
N THR A 515 3.66 -2.39 -1.67
CA THR A 515 4.58 -3.23 -0.89
C THR A 515 4.05 -4.66 -0.80
N ASP A 516 2.78 -4.84 -0.41
CA ASP A 516 2.14 -6.16 -0.36
C ASP A 516 2.09 -6.81 -1.75
N LYS A 517 1.52 -6.14 -2.77
CA LYS A 517 1.29 -6.75 -4.08
C LYS A 517 2.58 -7.09 -4.84
N MET A 518 3.65 -6.30 -4.68
CA MET A 518 4.93 -6.57 -5.33
C MET A 518 5.74 -7.65 -4.62
N SER A 519 5.78 -7.65 -3.30
CA SER A 519 6.41 -8.74 -2.56
C SER A 519 5.64 -10.04 -2.77
N MET A 520 4.30 -9.94 -2.83
CA MET A 520 3.38 -11.02 -3.10
C MET A 520 3.52 -11.60 -4.50
N ALA A 521 3.87 -10.80 -5.50
CA ALA A 521 4.11 -11.26 -6.87
C ALA A 521 5.20 -12.33 -6.96
N VAL A 522 6.07 -12.41 -5.96
CA VAL A 522 7.16 -13.38 -5.86
C VAL A 522 7.09 -14.26 -4.61
N GLY A 523 6.01 -14.19 -3.81
CA GLY A 523 5.75 -14.98 -2.60
C GLY A 523 6.62 -14.73 -1.43
N LEU A 524 6.63 -13.51 -1.10
CA LEU A 524 7.34 -13.02 0.04
C LEU A 524 6.43 -12.10 0.85
N GLU A 525 6.29 -12.32 2.15
CA GLU A 525 5.54 -11.45 3.04
C GLU A 525 6.37 -10.25 3.48
N ALA A 526 5.86 -9.04 3.23
CA ALA A 526 6.39 -7.83 3.84
C ALA A 526 5.64 -7.55 5.15
N ARG A 527 6.39 -7.48 6.26
CA ARG A 527 5.90 -7.07 7.59
C ARG A 527 6.36 -5.65 7.91
N VAL A 528 5.56 -4.93 8.68
CA VAL A 528 5.70 -3.47 8.88
C VAL A 528 5.74 -3.10 10.36
N PRO A 529 6.86 -3.27 11.08
CA PRO A 529 6.95 -3.07 12.53
C PRO A 529 6.51 -1.68 13.00
N PHE A 530 6.68 -0.63 12.21
CA PHE A 530 6.20 0.71 12.56
C PHE A 530 4.67 0.78 12.68
N LEU A 531 3.93 -0.16 12.09
CA LEU A 531 2.47 -0.20 12.14
C LEU A 531 1.92 -1.18 13.19
N ASP A 532 2.78 -1.68 14.10
CA ASP A 532 2.32 -2.36 15.31
C ASP A 532 1.43 -1.40 16.12
N LEU A 533 0.24 -1.86 16.53
CA LEU A 533 -0.76 -0.97 17.13
C LEU A 533 -0.29 -0.33 18.43
N GLU A 534 0.51 -1.03 19.23
CA GLU A 534 1.06 -0.44 20.47
C GLU A 534 2.01 0.72 20.16
N LEU A 535 2.82 0.59 19.09
CA LEU A 535 3.68 1.68 18.66
C LEU A 535 2.86 2.84 18.05
N VAL A 536 1.82 2.55 17.27
CA VAL A 536 0.92 3.59 16.69
C VAL A 536 0.24 4.38 17.80
N GLU A 537 -0.33 3.69 18.81
CA GLU A 537 -0.97 4.30 19.98
C GLU A 537 0.04 5.14 20.81
N PHE A 538 1.21 4.59 21.04
CA PHE A 538 2.28 5.31 21.74
C PHE A 538 2.74 6.55 20.96
N ALA A 539 2.97 6.42 19.66
CA ALA A 539 3.41 7.53 18.81
C ALA A 539 2.40 8.69 18.79
N ALA A 540 1.10 8.41 18.92
CA ALA A 540 0.07 9.45 19.00
C ALA A 540 0.18 10.31 20.27
N ARG A 541 0.77 9.80 21.36
CA ARG A 541 1.01 10.53 22.62
C ARG A 541 2.25 11.42 22.58
N ILE A 542 3.09 11.29 21.54
CA ILE A 542 4.28 12.12 21.38
C ILE A 542 3.86 13.51 20.85
N PRO A 543 4.19 14.62 21.55
CA PRO A 543 3.93 15.96 21.07
C PRO A 543 4.48 16.22 19.67
N MET A 544 3.72 16.91 18.82
CA MET A 544 4.12 17.22 17.45
C MET A 544 5.45 17.98 17.37
N SER A 545 5.75 18.83 18.37
CA SER A 545 7.04 19.53 18.49
C SER A 545 8.25 18.62 18.69
N MET A 546 8.03 17.37 19.10
CA MET A 546 9.07 16.33 19.20
C MET A 546 9.15 15.47 17.92
N LYS A 547 8.11 15.42 17.11
CA LYS A 547 8.14 14.76 15.81
C LYS A 547 8.79 15.67 14.76
N GLN A 548 8.41 16.96 14.73
CA GLN A 548 8.87 17.96 13.75
C GLN A 548 9.49 19.16 14.48
N ARG A 549 10.82 19.35 14.40
CA ARG A 549 11.53 20.54 14.89
C ARG A 549 12.06 21.38 13.73
N GLY A 550 11.41 22.50 13.43
CA GLY A 550 11.78 23.34 12.31
C GLY A 550 11.79 22.56 10.99
N ARG A 551 12.96 22.42 10.35
CA ARG A 551 13.15 21.64 9.12
C ARG A 551 13.39 20.16 9.36
N GLU A 552 13.58 19.75 10.60
CA GLU A 552 13.94 18.39 10.94
C GLU A 552 12.70 17.58 11.31
N GLY A 553 12.32 16.65 10.42
CA GLY A 553 11.33 15.61 10.71
C GLY A 553 11.95 14.41 11.41
N LYS A 554 11.10 13.55 11.97
CA LYS A 554 11.48 12.35 12.74
C LYS A 554 12.42 12.66 13.90
N TRP A 555 12.34 13.85 14.48
CA TRP A 555 13.32 14.29 15.46
C TRP A 555 13.44 13.30 16.63
N ILE A 556 12.30 12.88 17.21
CA ILE A 556 12.29 11.93 18.33
C ILE A 556 12.83 10.54 17.93
N LEU A 557 12.47 10.04 16.74
CA LEU A 557 12.98 8.77 16.22
C LEU A 557 14.50 8.84 16.00
N LYS A 558 15.00 9.95 15.47
CA LYS A 558 16.44 10.18 15.33
C LYS A 558 17.14 10.12 16.67
N LYS A 559 16.61 10.83 17.69
CA LYS A 559 17.15 10.80 19.06
C LYS A 559 17.13 9.41 19.67
N ALA A 560 16.04 8.69 19.48
CA ALA A 560 15.90 7.31 19.94
C ALA A 560 16.93 6.36 19.31
N MET A 561 17.37 6.64 18.08
CA MET A 561 18.28 5.76 17.33
C MET A 561 19.77 6.15 17.45
N GLU A 562 20.12 7.28 18.08
CA GLU A 562 21.52 7.69 18.27
C GLU A 562 22.42 6.62 18.95
N PRO A 563 21.93 5.82 19.92
CA PRO A 563 22.75 4.77 20.52
C PRO A 563 22.97 3.55 19.63
N PHE A 564 22.19 3.38 18.55
CA PHE A 564 22.12 2.14 17.75
C PHE A 564 22.67 2.29 16.34
N LEU A 565 22.69 3.50 15.77
CA LEU A 565 23.02 3.74 14.38
C LEU A 565 24.06 4.87 14.23
N PRO A 566 24.87 4.86 13.16
CA PRO A 566 25.80 5.96 12.87
C PRO A 566 25.06 7.28 12.60
N ASN A 567 25.59 8.39 13.13
CA ASN A 567 24.99 9.72 13.00
C ASN A 567 24.86 10.17 11.53
N ASP A 568 25.79 9.81 10.67
CA ASP A 568 25.76 10.13 9.24
C ASP A 568 24.62 9.41 8.50
N VAL A 569 24.12 8.30 9.02
CA VAL A 569 22.91 7.59 8.55
C VAL A 569 21.64 8.24 9.11
N ILE A 570 21.62 8.50 10.43
CA ILE A 570 20.45 9.08 11.13
C ILE A 570 20.09 10.46 10.56
N TYR A 571 21.09 11.31 10.35
CA TYR A 571 20.91 12.72 9.99
C TYR A 571 21.06 13.01 8.49
N ARG A 572 21.17 11.97 7.67
CA ARG A 572 21.22 12.14 6.22
C ARG A 572 19.96 12.81 5.66
N PRO A 573 20.04 13.57 4.55
CA PRO A 573 18.86 14.09 3.88
C PRO A 573 17.94 12.95 3.42
N LYS A 574 16.62 13.15 3.53
CA LYS A 574 15.62 12.18 3.05
C LYS A 574 15.77 11.94 1.55
N SER A 575 16.01 10.69 1.19
CA SER A 575 15.90 10.17 -0.16
C SER A 575 14.61 9.34 -0.29
N GLY A 576 14.01 9.33 -1.47
CA GLY A 576 12.88 8.43 -1.78
C GLY A 576 13.38 7.23 -2.59
N PHE A 577 12.58 6.18 -2.62
CA PHE A 577 12.76 5.06 -3.54
C PHE A 577 12.38 5.54 -4.96
N THR A 578 13.36 5.98 -5.75
CA THR A 578 13.11 6.64 -7.03
C THR A 578 13.64 5.81 -8.19
N ALA A 579 13.05 6.01 -9.38
CA ALA A 579 13.53 5.50 -10.64
C ALA A 579 13.61 6.66 -11.65
N PRO A 580 14.47 6.61 -12.67
CA PRO A 580 14.68 7.71 -13.60
C PRO A 580 13.51 7.88 -14.59
N LEU A 581 12.31 8.14 -14.06
CA LEU A 581 11.06 8.20 -14.80
C LEU A 581 11.10 9.24 -15.95
N ARG A 582 11.75 10.39 -15.74
CA ARG A 582 11.87 11.43 -16.77
C ARG A 582 12.66 10.95 -17.98
N ARG A 583 13.73 10.16 -17.74
CA ARG A 583 14.50 9.52 -18.81
C ARG A 583 13.65 8.47 -19.50
N TRP A 584 12.98 7.60 -18.73
CA TRP A 584 12.14 6.54 -19.29
C TRP A 584 11.05 7.10 -20.21
N MET A 585 10.34 8.15 -19.78
CA MET A 585 9.29 8.76 -20.60
C MET A 585 9.81 9.36 -21.92
N ARG A 586 11.06 9.80 -21.94
CA ARG A 586 11.67 10.40 -23.14
C ARG A 586 12.37 9.40 -24.05
N HIS A 587 12.76 8.24 -23.54
CA HIS A 587 13.58 7.27 -24.27
C HIS A 587 13.01 5.85 -24.21
N ASP A 588 13.06 5.23 -23.05
CA ASP A 588 12.86 3.79 -22.90
C ASP A 588 11.38 3.38 -23.07
N LEU A 589 10.43 4.23 -22.68
CA LEU A 589 8.98 3.98 -22.77
C LEU A 589 8.32 4.57 -24.03
N LYS A 590 9.07 5.17 -24.94
CA LYS A 590 8.51 5.70 -26.21
C LYS A 590 7.70 4.68 -27.02
N PRO A 591 8.16 3.43 -27.18
CA PRO A 591 7.37 2.42 -27.90
C PRO A 591 6.01 2.16 -27.23
N LEU A 592 5.98 2.05 -25.90
CA LEU A 592 4.75 1.87 -25.13
C LEU A 592 3.82 3.10 -25.24
N LEU A 593 4.36 4.31 -25.13
CA LEU A 593 3.57 5.52 -25.35
C LEU A 593 2.97 5.59 -26.76
N GLY A 594 3.76 5.17 -27.77
CA GLY A 594 3.33 5.12 -29.16
C GLY A 594 2.21 4.11 -29.44
N ASP A 595 2.17 2.99 -28.73
CA ASP A 595 1.09 1.98 -28.83
C ASP A 595 -0.11 2.38 -27.96
N PHE A 596 0.08 2.46 -26.66
CA PHE A 596 -1.01 2.62 -25.69
C PHE A 596 -1.67 4.01 -25.75
N LEU A 597 -0.90 5.05 -26.03
CA LEU A 597 -1.40 6.44 -26.15
C LEU A 597 -1.45 6.93 -27.60
N SER A 598 -1.52 6.02 -28.59
CA SER A 598 -1.80 6.39 -29.98
C SER A 598 -3.18 7.03 -30.11
N ALA A 599 -3.38 7.88 -31.12
CA ALA A 599 -4.69 8.50 -31.37
C ALA A 599 -5.79 7.44 -31.57
N GLN A 600 -5.47 6.31 -32.20
CA GLN A 600 -6.40 5.20 -32.38
C GLN A 600 -6.79 4.57 -31.04
N SER A 601 -5.84 4.29 -30.15
CA SER A 601 -6.10 3.69 -28.83
C SER A 601 -6.95 4.62 -27.98
N ILE A 602 -6.59 5.91 -27.92
CA ILE A 602 -7.31 6.93 -27.14
C ILE A 602 -8.75 7.11 -27.63
N ASN A 603 -8.96 7.21 -28.96
CA ASN A 603 -10.30 7.36 -29.52
C ASN A 603 -11.16 6.10 -29.29
N ARG A 604 -10.57 4.89 -29.38
CA ARG A 604 -11.27 3.65 -29.07
C ARG A 604 -11.73 3.60 -27.61
N ARG A 605 -10.89 4.05 -26.69
CA ARG A 605 -11.20 4.07 -25.25
C ARG A 605 -12.24 5.15 -24.89
N GLY A 606 -12.21 6.30 -25.54
CA GLY A 606 -13.17 7.39 -25.33
C GLY A 606 -13.00 8.21 -24.05
N LEU A 607 -11.94 7.96 -23.25
CA LEU A 607 -11.73 8.68 -21.99
C LEU A 607 -11.08 10.04 -22.16
N PHE A 608 -10.24 10.21 -23.19
CA PHE A 608 -9.39 11.39 -23.35
C PHE A 608 -9.51 12.00 -24.74
N ASP A 609 -9.16 13.29 -24.87
CA ASP A 609 -8.98 13.97 -26.14
C ASP A 609 -7.62 13.58 -26.75
N ALA A 610 -7.64 12.89 -27.89
CA ALA A 610 -6.43 12.40 -28.52
C ALA A 610 -5.46 13.53 -28.90
N SER A 611 -5.95 14.67 -29.36
CA SER A 611 -5.11 15.81 -29.74
C SER A 611 -4.47 16.48 -28.52
N ALA A 612 -5.17 16.55 -27.39
CA ALA A 612 -4.62 17.05 -26.14
C ALA A 612 -3.50 16.14 -25.61
N ILE A 613 -3.70 14.82 -25.64
CA ILE A 613 -2.65 13.86 -25.23
C ILE A 613 -1.42 13.96 -26.13
N GLN A 614 -1.59 14.05 -27.46
CA GLN A 614 -0.46 14.19 -28.38
C GLN A 614 0.30 15.52 -28.17
N ARG A 615 -0.40 16.60 -27.86
CA ARG A 615 0.25 17.88 -27.47
C ARG A 615 1.07 17.73 -26.19
N LEU A 616 0.54 17.02 -25.18
CA LEU A 616 1.23 16.77 -23.90
C LEU A 616 2.51 15.97 -24.11
N ILE A 617 2.46 14.88 -24.89
CA ILE A 617 3.66 14.05 -25.23
C ILE A 617 4.72 14.91 -25.88
N LYS A 618 4.36 15.68 -26.91
CA LYS A 618 5.32 16.58 -27.61
C LYS A 618 5.91 17.65 -26.69
N ALA A 619 5.11 18.21 -25.77
CA ALA A 619 5.58 19.19 -24.81
C ALA A 619 6.54 18.60 -23.78
N ASN A 620 6.30 17.35 -23.34
CA ASN A 620 7.21 16.62 -22.46
C ASN A 620 8.53 16.25 -23.17
N ASP A 621 8.46 15.75 -24.41
CA ASP A 621 9.66 15.40 -25.20
C ASP A 621 10.57 16.60 -25.46
N SER A 622 9.99 17.79 -25.75
CA SER A 622 10.74 19.03 -25.93
C SER A 622 11.28 19.62 -24.61
N GLY A 623 10.95 19.02 -23.44
CA GLY A 623 11.32 19.54 -22.12
C GLY A 623 10.59 20.84 -21.72
N ARG A 624 9.56 21.25 -22.47
CA ARG A 624 8.77 22.45 -22.18
C ARG A 624 7.96 22.29 -20.90
N VAL A 625 7.43 21.07 -20.67
CA VAL A 625 6.74 20.66 -19.44
C VAL A 625 7.37 19.38 -18.91
N ASP A 626 7.29 19.17 -17.60
CA ASP A 626 7.57 17.87 -16.97
C ASP A 626 6.22 17.17 -16.71
N ALA A 627 5.78 16.37 -17.67
CA ALA A 627 4.52 15.61 -17.62
C ALA A 627 4.75 14.11 -17.33
N SER A 628 5.94 13.72 -16.85
CA SER A 628 6.35 12.32 -16.74
C SER A 628 5.37 11.48 -15.91
N TYR A 629 4.92 11.96 -14.77
CA TYR A 629 3.93 11.26 -13.94
C TYR A 629 2.52 11.24 -14.55
N THR A 630 2.09 12.33 -15.19
CA THR A 630 0.80 12.37 -15.90
C THR A 630 0.80 11.38 -17.07
N LEU A 631 1.90 11.30 -17.84
CA LEU A 631 2.04 10.30 -18.92
C LEU A 631 2.08 8.88 -18.38
N LEU A 632 2.73 8.65 -17.23
CA LEU A 632 2.73 7.36 -16.57
C LEU A 632 1.32 6.96 -16.13
N SER A 633 0.54 7.90 -15.56
CA SER A 633 -0.83 7.61 -15.15
C SER A 633 -1.77 7.35 -16.34
N LEU A 634 -1.62 8.08 -17.45
CA LEU A 634 -2.35 7.80 -18.68
C LEU A 634 -1.99 6.44 -19.30
N LEU A 635 -0.70 6.10 -19.30
CA LEU A 635 -0.21 4.80 -19.74
C LEU A 635 -0.75 3.68 -18.83
N GLY A 636 -0.65 3.89 -17.51
CA GLY A 636 -1.10 2.94 -16.50
C GLY A 636 -2.57 2.58 -16.61
N ILE A 637 -3.44 3.57 -16.82
CA ILE A 637 -4.88 3.30 -16.96
C ILE A 637 -5.21 2.56 -18.27
N GLU A 638 -4.56 2.86 -19.38
CA GLU A 638 -4.82 2.14 -20.62
C GLU A 638 -4.29 0.70 -20.56
N ILE A 639 -3.10 0.46 -19.97
CA ILE A 639 -2.61 -0.89 -19.70
C ILE A 639 -3.61 -1.64 -18.82
N TRP A 640 -4.08 -1.01 -17.76
CA TRP A 640 -5.05 -1.60 -16.83
C TRP A 640 -6.37 -1.93 -17.54
N CYS A 641 -6.91 -1.01 -18.33
CA CYS A 641 -8.14 -1.24 -19.08
C CYS A 641 -8.02 -2.41 -20.06
N ARG A 642 -6.92 -2.53 -20.82
CA ARG A 642 -6.71 -3.64 -21.75
C ARG A 642 -6.73 -4.99 -21.01
N ASN A 643 -6.20 -5.07 -19.80
CA ASN A 643 -6.10 -6.31 -19.04
C ASN A 643 -7.35 -6.63 -18.21
N TYR A 644 -8.03 -5.62 -17.66
CA TYR A 644 -9.14 -5.83 -16.71
C TYR A 644 -10.53 -5.63 -17.32
N LEU A 645 -10.67 -4.75 -18.33
CA LEU A 645 -11.95 -4.49 -18.99
C LEU A 645 -12.11 -5.24 -20.29
N ASP A 646 -11.12 -5.16 -21.19
CA ASP A 646 -11.23 -5.70 -22.55
C ASP A 646 -11.07 -7.22 -22.57
N GLY A 647 -10.61 -7.83 -21.48
CA GLY A 647 -10.46 -9.29 -21.38
C GLY A 647 -9.31 -9.85 -22.23
N ILE A 648 -8.38 -9.02 -22.67
CA ILE A 648 -7.23 -9.44 -23.45
C ILE A 648 -6.22 -10.10 -22.53
N SER A 649 -6.23 -11.41 -22.59
CA SER A 649 -5.14 -12.36 -22.32
C SER A 649 -4.44 -12.32 -20.94
N CYS A 650 -4.76 -13.31 -20.13
CA CYS A 650 -3.90 -13.80 -19.01
C CYS A 650 -2.45 -14.19 -19.42
N SER A 651 -2.07 -14.08 -20.71
CA SER A 651 -0.75 -14.45 -21.22
C SER A 651 0.40 -13.58 -20.64
N VAL A 652 0.12 -12.35 -20.22
CA VAL A 652 1.11 -11.46 -19.59
C VAL A 652 1.49 -11.95 -18.18
N LEU A 653 0.58 -12.64 -17.48
CA LEU A 653 0.83 -13.17 -16.15
C LEU A 653 1.70 -14.44 -16.14
N HIS A 654 1.79 -15.15 -17.26
CA HIS A 654 2.48 -16.45 -17.35
C HIS A 654 3.77 -16.43 -18.19
N GLY A 655 4.22 -15.28 -18.66
CA GLY A 655 5.49 -15.19 -19.38
C GLY A 655 5.54 -15.91 -20.73
N GLU A 656 4.39 -16.29 -21.31
CA GLU A 656 4.35 -16.90 -22.64
C GLU A 656 4.65 -15.83 -23.70
N LYS A 657 5.79 -16.02 -24.38
CA LYS A 657 6.14 -15.23 -25.56
C LYS A 657 5.15 -15.53 -26.70
N LYS A 658 4.57 -14.49 -27.28
CA LYS A 658 4.04 -14.56 -28.65
C LYS A 658 5.17 -14.64 -29.66
#